data_40f792d194f2fae6f52f5b11c0054486
#
_entry.id   40f792d194f2fae6f52f5b11c0054486
#
_cell.length_a   1.000
_cell.length_b   1.000
_cell.length_c   1.000
_cell.angle_alpha   90.00
_cell.angle_beta   90.00
_cell.angle_gamma   90.00
#
_symmetry.space_group_name_H-M   'P 1'
#
loop_
_entity.id
_entity.type
_entity.pdbx_description
1 polymer ?
#
loop_
_entity_poly.entity_id
_entity_poly.type
_entity_poly.pdbx_seq_one_letter_code
_entity_poly.pdbx_strand_id
1 'polypeptide(L)'
;MLLKKTILFLLMSVMFFSSSQVEAKQQTKDKNVTVKNGTVKIVRDDYGVPHIYAKSTDDLYRAYGYVTAKDRLFQLVMFRRSNEGNVSAIFGNKYLEHDMRMRRDGYSDKEVKNMISQMDPFSQKVIKNYAKGITKYIKEANQEPNRLLSKEFHKYDIKPKSWTGVDVLRLYMASMTVFMDQEQELKNAATLANLNQQHGADKAKEIFNDIFPKNNPASPTSIMSDEETGQKQQYGNGKVRQISEAAIEAADQITDRRKEFEKTSHELGVPLKVGSNALIVGSEKSESGNAMVFGGPQVGLTAPGFMYEVGLHGPGIDIEGSSFIGYPFIMFGATNKFGFSSTAGYGNQVDIFKETLNPNNPHQYQYKGEWVDMKKRVEEFQVRDENGDIKEVEKVFYETVHGPVIYLDEEKQVAYSKSWSFRGTEGQSWSAYLQTNWAHNLNQFKKAARNFTMSLNWFYADKQGNIGYFHVGQYPKRDQRLDFRLPTPGTGQYEWDGFKDTANNPSEINPDVGFVANWNNKPSPNWQNAELSFNWGADHRVQQYIDQAKKADKLNLQEINDINYHASLVNLRTKWFKPYLLDTLEENIDKNPELKEVYQYLKNWNNLNEDLNDDDYYDSPATTIFEAWWSNVPANLLKDDLGKSYGDLKGTIDHRYGCSLCLRVFRGDEAQNAVQYDWLNGESREQIIMESLHQALNELEKDYNGNMDDWLTEVRTTTFGAQSLIGAPHGLGSDIPIPVMNRGSENHYVELTKKGPEGFNITPPGQVGFISKDGSVHQHYNDQIKMYANWEFKPILFTRQDVINNTESTHYLQFPKKN
;
A
#
# COMPACT_ATOMS: atom_id res chain seq x y z
N MET A 1 2.17 -32.53 -15.83
CA MET A 1 2.55 -31.31 -15.13
C MET A 1 3.67 -31.54 -14.12
N LEU A 2 3.56 -32.42 -13.13
CA LEU A 2 4.70 -32.78 -12.24
C LEU A 2 5.98 -33.25 -13.00
N LEU A 3 5.81 -33.99 -14.12
CA LEU A 3 6.94 -34.56 -14.88
C LEU A 3 7.79 -33.52 -15.63
N LYS A 4 7.19 -32.39 -16.10
CA LYS A 4 7.96 -31.32 -16.78
C LYS A 4 8.70 -30.42 -15.78
N LYS A 5 8.12 -30.17 -14.60
CA LYS A 5 8.79 -29.43 -13.52
C LYS A 5 9.96 -30.24 -12.92
N THR A 6 9.83 -31.55 -12.81
CA THR A 6 10.90 -32.45 -12.34
C THR A 6 12.08 -32.51 -13.33
N ILE A 7 11.83 -32.40 -14.63
CA ILE A 7 12.89 -32.36 -15.65
C ILE A 7 13.64 -31.03 -15.65
N LEU A 8 12.97 -29.91 -15.36
CA LEU A 8 13.63 -28.60 -15.22
C LEU A 8 14.49 -28.54 -13.95
N PHE A 9 14.04 -29.16 -12.86
CA PHE A 9 14.82 -29.27 -11.62
C PHE A 9 16.04 -30.20 -11.75
N LEU A 10 15.94 -31.29 -12.54
CA LEU A 10 17.09 -32.14 -12.87
C LEU A 10 18.12 -31.44 -13.78
N LEU A 11 17.67 -30.54 -14.66
CA LEU A 11 18.54 -29.71 -15.48
C LEU A 11 19.26 -28.62 -14.67
N MET A 12 18.61 -28.03 -13.65
CA MET A 12 19.30 -27.12 -12.73
C MET A 12 20.28 -27.83 -11.81
N SER A 13 19.97 -29.02 -11.29
CA SER A 13 20.94 -29.79 -10.47
C SER A 13 22.09 -30.36 -11.28
N VAL A 14 21.96 -30.57 -12.60
CA VAL A 14 23.05 -31.00 -13.48
C VAL A 14 23.94 -29.83 -13.95
N MET A 15 23.39 -28.58 -13.98
CA MET A 15 24.19 -27.38 -14.24
C MET A 15 25.10 -26.98 -13.05
N PHE A 16 24.86 -27.47 -11.85
CA PHE A 16 25.77 -27.26 -10.71
C PHE A 16 26.94 -28.21 -10.66
N PHE A 17 27.00 -29.26 -11.52
CA PHE A 17 28.10 -30.26 -11.52
C PHE A 17 28.92 -30.35 -12.82
N SER A 18 28.72 -29.51 -13.82
CA SER A 18 29.44 -29.59 -15.10
C SER A 18 30.06 -28.27 -15.59
N SER A 19 30.53 -27.40 -14.70
CA SER A 19 31.31 -26.23 -15.08
C SER A 19 32.72 -26.26 -14.46
N SER A 20 33.47 -27.29 -14.74
CA SER A 20 34.93 -27.29 -14.63
C SER A 20 35.52 -27.08 -16.01
N GLN A 21 35.33 -25.95 -16.62
CA GLN A 21 36.19 -25.29 -17.62
C GLN A 21 35.50 -23.96 -18.02
N VAL A 22 35.58 -22.98 -17.14
CA VAL A 22 35.48 -21.59 -17.56
C VAL A 22 36.86 -20.99 -17.42
N GLU A 23 37.35 -20.52 -18.54
CA GLU A 23 38.61 -19.78 -18.66
C GLU A 23 38.73 -18.75 -17.54
N ALA A 24 39.91 -18.75 -16.92
CA ALA A 24 40.32 -17.79 -15.93
C ALA A 24 40.11 -16.37 -16.46
N LYS A 25 38.98 -15.73 -16.15
CA LYS A 25 38.91 -14.28 -16.16
C LYS A 25 40.00 -13.80 -15.21
N GLN A 26 40.93 -13.04 -15.74
CA GLN A 26 42.02 -12.44 -15.02
C GLN A 26 41.55 -11.97 -13.65
N GLN A 27 41.96 -12.66 -12.60
CA GLN A 27 42.03 -12.14 -11.26
C GLN A 27 42.87 -10.85 -11.32
N THR A 28 42.19 -9.71 -11.44
CA THR A 28 42.82 -8.48 -11.03
C THR A 28 43.07 -8.65 -9.55
N LYS A 29 44.30 -8.93 -9.19
CA LYS A 29 44.83 -8.93 -7.84
C LYS A 29 44.26 -7.67 -7.17
N ASP A 30 43.38 -7.86 -6.21
CA ASP A 30 43.02 -6.84 -5.26
C ASP A 30 44.31 -6.38 -4.59
N LYS A 31 44.95 -5.39 -5.19
CA LYS A 31 46.01 -4.65 -4.50
C LYS A 31 45.31 -4.14 -3.27
N ASN A 32 45.80 -4.49 -2.09
CA ASN A 32 45.40 -3.93 -0.81
C ASN A 32 45.41 -2.41 -0.94
N VAL A 33 44.33 -1.85 -1.46
CA VAL A 33 44.10 -0.40 -1.46
C VAL A 33 43.84 -0.06 0.00
N THR A 34 44.84 0.53 0.63
CA THR A 34 44.73 1.07 1.97
C THR A 34 43.63 2.14 1.89
N VAL A 35 42.40 1.75 2.20
CA VAL A 35 41.23 2.62 2.08
C VAL A 35 41.41 3.77 3.07
N LYS A 36 41.76 4.96 2.56
CA LYS A 36 41.91 6.18 3.36
C LYS A 36 40.62 6.42 4.15
N ASN A 37 40.71 6.91 5.37
CA ASN A 37 39.54 7.33 6.14
C ASN A 37 38.68 8.30 5.30
N GLY A 38 37.37 8.05 5.20
CA GLY A 38 36.43 8.80 4.37
C GLY A 38 36.17 8.23 2.97
N THR A 39 36.77 7.04 2.64
CA THR A 39 36.46 6.32 1.41
C THR A 39 35.40 5.25 1.68
N VAL A 40 34.32 5.25 0.91
CA VAL A 40 33.26 4.25 0.93
C VAL A 40 33.39 3.37 -0.32
N LYS A 41 33.35 2.06 -0.15
CA LYS A 41 33.30 1.09 -1.26
C LYS A 41 31.83 0.83 -1.58
N ILE A 42 31.43 0.99 -2.82
CA ILE A 42 30.11 0.68 -3.35
C ILE A 42 30.30 -0.43 -4.39
N VAL A 43 29.66 -1.55 -4.14
CA VAL A 43 29.64 -2.69 -5.07
C VAL A 43 28.24 -2.77 -5.64
N ARG A 44 28.10 -2.86 -6.96
CA ARG A 44 26.82 -3.17 -7.60
C ARG A 44 26.82 -4.62 -8.01
N ASP A 45 25.73 -5.29 -7.73
CA ASP A 45 25.50 -6.66 -8.19
C ASP A 45 25.00 -6.71 -9.63
N ASP A 46 24.72 -7.93 -10.12
CA ASP A 46 24.26 -8.20 -11.48
C ASP A 46 22.87 -7.58 -11.82
N TYR A 47 22.14 -7.06 -10.82
CA TYR A 47 20.89 -6.32 -10.97
C TYR A 47 21.03 -4.82 -10.66
N GLY A 48 22.25 -4.36 -10.49
CA GLY A 48 22.57 -2.96 -10.21
C GLY A 48 22.29 -2.52 -8.76
N VAL A 49 21.94 -3.44 -7.86
CA VAL A 49 21.70 -3.13 -6.44
C VAL A 49 22.99 -2.67 -5.78
N PRO A 50 23.03 -1.50 -5.12
CA PRO A 50 24.23 -1.02 -4.47
C PRO A 50 24.41 -1.60 -3.07
N HIS A 51 25.54 -2.27 -2.83
CA HIS A 51 26.03 -2.70 -1.52
C HIS A 51 27.08 -1.71 -1.02
N ILE A 52 26.80 -0.99 0.05
CA ILE A 52 27.58 0.15 0.55
C ILE A 52 28.38 -0.24 1.77
N TYR A 53 29.70 -0.27 1.64
CA TYR A 53 30.65 -0.62 2.72
C TYR A 53 31.35 0.64 3.24
N ALA A 54 31.02 1.06 4.47
CA ALA A 54 31.57 2.27 5.09
C ALA A 54 32.19 1.99 6.46
N LYS A 55 33.20 2.79 6.83
CA LYS A 55 33.86 2.74 8.15
C LYS A 55 33.22 3.64 9.21
N SER A 56 32.28 4.50 8.80
CA SER A 56 31.49 5.35 9.69
C SER A 56 30.03 5.41 9.24
N THR A 57 29.15 5.58 10.21
CA THR A 57 27.72 5.80 9.95
C THR A 57 27.47 7.04 9.09
N ASP A 58 28.24 8.11 9.31
CA ASP A 58 28.14 9.35 8.53
C ASP A 58 28.38 9.11 7.04
N ASP A 59 29.45 8.38 6.73
CA ASP A 59 29.83 8.11 5.34
C ASP A 59 28.90 7.07 4.71
N LEU A 60 28.37 6.12 5.51
CA LEU A 60 27.38 5.16 5.07
C LEU A 60 26.13 5.87 4.52
N TYR A 61 25.53 6.76 5.32
CA TYR A 61 24.32 7.47 4.90
C TYR A 61 24.58 8.55 3.85
N ARG A 62 25.79 9.15 3.82
CA ARG A 62 26.17 10.03 2.70
C ARG A 62 26.27 9.24 1.39
N ALA A 63 26.89 8.06 1.43
CA ALA A 63 26.97 7.21 0.25
C ALA A 63 25.60 6.71 -0.19
N TYR A 64 24.71 6.33 0.75
CA TYR A 64 23.35 5.94 0.44
C TYR A 64 22.60 7.06 -0.29
N GLY A 65 22.58 8.28 0.24
CA GLY A 65 21.95 9.42 -0.44
C GLY A 65 22.56 9.74 -1.81
N TYR A 66 23.88 9.54 -1.96
CA TYR A 66 24.58 9.73 -3.24
C TYR A 66 24.14 8.70 -4.30
N VAL A 67 24.11 7.40 -3.97
CA VAL A 67 23.71 6.37 -4.94
C VAL A 67 22.24 6.46 -5.30
N THR A 68 21.37 6.77 -4.33
CA THR A 68 19.94 7.00 -4.59
C THR A 68 19.73 8.15 -5.57
N ALA A 69 20.44 9.26 -5.40
CA ALA A 69 20.38 10.37 -6.33
C ALA A 69 20.98 10.03 -7.70
N LYS A 70 22.08 9.26 -7.74
CA LYS A 70 22.68 8.81 -8.99
C LYS A 70 21.70 8.00 -9.84
N ASP A 71 20.93 7.13 -9.19
CA ASP A 71 20.03 6.20 -9.86
C ASP A 71 18.66 6.82 -10.17
N ARG A 72 18.16 7.75 -9.34
CA ARG A 72 16.76 8.18 -9.32
C ARG A 72 16.55 9.69 -9.15
N LEU A 73 17.53 10.55 -9.56
CA LEU A 73 17.49 11.99 -9.26
C LEU A 73 16.22 12.67 -9.74
N PHE A 74 15.76 12.39 -10.98
CA PHE A 74 14.57 13.06 -11.50
C PHE A 74 13.33 12.69 -10.69
N GLN A 75 13.16 11.41 -10.35
CA GLN A 75 12.08 10.93 -9.48
C GLN A 75 12.09 11.63 -8.10
N LEU A 76 13.27 11.73 -7.48
CA LEU A 76 13.41 12.47 -6.21
C LEU A 76 13.04 13.95 -6.32
N VAL A 77 13.45 14.61 -7.41
CA VAL A 77 13.13 16.03 -7.65
C VAL A 77 11.64 16.22 -7.87
N MET A 78 10.97 15.31 -8.59
CA MET A 78 9.54 15.38 -8.81
C MET A 78 8.75 15.13 -7.53
N PHE A 79 9.14 14.14 -6.73
CA PHE A 79 8.51 13.90 -5.42
C PHE A 79 8.68 15.07 -4.46
N ARG A 80 9.87 15.67 -4.44
CA ARG A 80 10.10 16.90 -3.68
C ARG A 80 9.15 18.01 -4.10
N ARG A 81 9.00 18.28 -5.41
CA ARG A 81 8.09 19.31 -5.94
C ARG A 81 6.64 19.02 -5.62
N SER A 82 6.21 17.76 -5.80
CA SER A 82 4.88 17.31 -5.42
C SER A 82 4.61 17.61 -3.93
N ASN A 83 5.52 17.22 -3.07
CA ASN A 83 5.39 17.37 -1.61
C ASN A 83 5.51 18.83 -1.12
N GLU A 84 6.16 19.70 -1.90
CA GLU A 84 6.21 21.14 -1.68
C GLU A 84 4.98 21.88 -2.25
N GLY A 85 4.10 21.18 -3.00
CA GLY A 85 3.01 21.83 -3.74
C GLY A 85 3.54 22.84 -4.75
N ASN A 86 4.43 22.40 -5.64
CA ASN A 86 5.13 23.26 -6.61
C ASN A 86 5.32 22.56 -7.97
N VAL A 87 4.35 21.76 -8.36
CA VAL A 87 4.33 21.05 -9.66
C VAL A 87 3.77 21.95 -10.76
N SER A 88 2.78 22.76 -10.45
CA SER A 88 2.14 23.69 -11.38
C SER A 88 3.11 24.71 -11.98
N ALA A 89 4.21 25.02 -11.29
CA ALA A 89 5.28 25.86 -11.81
C ALA A 89 6.00 25.26 -13.05
N ILE A 90 5.90 23.95 -13.25
CA ILE A 90 6.51 23.25 -14.38
C ILE A 90 5.45 22.82 -15.41
N PHE A 91 4.34 22.23 -14.93
CA PHE A 91 3.37 21.52 -15.75
C PHE A 91 2.02 22.25 -15.90
N GLY A 92 1.90 23.44 -15.32
CA GLY A 92 0.76 24.35 -15.55
C GLY A 92 -0.43 24.11 -14.62
N ASN A 93 -1.51 24.81 -14.94
CA ASN A 93 -2.71 24.95 -14.11
C ASN A 93 -3.40 23.61 -13.76
N LYS A 94 -3.25 22.60 -14.59
CA LYS A 94 -3.78 21.26 -14.34
C LYS A 94 -3.35 20.70 -12.98
N TYR A 95 -2.17 21.07 -12.50
CA TYR A 95 -1.62 20.58 -11.22
C TYR A 95 -1.83 21.54 -10.05
N LEU A 96 -2.55 22.64 -10.22
CA LEU A 96 -2.75 23.63 -9.16
C LEU A 96 -3.56 23.04 -7.98
N GLU A 97 -4.58 22.24 -8.25
CA GLU A 97 -5.37 21.61 -7.19
C GLU A 97 -4.54 20.59 -6.37
N HIS A 98 -3.67 19.85 -7.05
CA HIS A 98 -2.68 19.00 -6.39
C HIS A 98 -1.78 19.81 -5.44
N ASP A 99 -1.20 20.90 -5.93
CA ASP A 99 -0.33 21.76 -5.14
C ASP A 99 -1.07 22.42 -3.97
N MET A 100 -2.30 22.84 -4.19
CA MET A 100 -3.16 23.42 -3.15
C MET A 100 -3.40 22.42 -2.01
N ARG A 101 -3.75 21.17 -2.33
CA ARG A 101 -3.96 20.12 -1.33
C ARG A 101 -2.67 19.85 -0.54
N MET A 102 -1.53 19.70 -1.24
CA MET A 102 -0.25 19.42 -0.59
C MET A 102 0.18 20.54 0.36
N ARG A 103 -0.09 21.81 0.03
CA ARG A 103 0.22 22.94 0.93
C ARG A 103 -0.82 23.12 2.02
N ARG A 104 -2.11 22.89 1.74
CA ARG A 104 -3.16 22.95 2.75
C ARG A 104 -2.90 21.98 3.89
N ASP A 105 -2.64 20.72 3.54
CA ASP A 105 -2.51 19.61 4.50
C ASP A 105 -1.06 19.46 5.04
N GLY A 106 -0.08 20.04 4.36
CA GLY A 106 1.34 19.96 4.68
C GLY A 106 1.81 20.89 5.80
N TYR A 107 3.12 21.01 5.88
CA TYR A 107 3.84 21.78 6.90
C TYR A 107 4.76 22.82 6.28
N SER A 108 4.92 23.96 6.95
CA SER A 108 5.95 24.93 6.63
C SER A 108 7.37 24.40 6.93
N ASP A 109 8.38 24.98 6.30
CA ASP A 109 9.78 24.67 6.59
C ASP A 109 10.16 24.85 8.07
N LYS A 110 9.54 25.82 8.74
CA LYS A 110 9.76 26.09 10.16
C LYS A 110 9.24 24.93 11.02
N GLU A 111 8.05 24.42 10.72
CA GLU A 111 7.48 23.30 11.44
C GLU A 111 8.29 22.02 11.22
N VAL A 112 8.72 21.73 9.98
CA VAL A 112 9.55 20.56 9.69
C VAL A 112 10.92 20.68 10.39
N LYS A 113 11.55 21.85 10.40
CA LYS A 113 12.80 22.08 11.14
C LYS A 113 12.64 21.86 12.64
N ASN A 114 11.52 22.35 13.20
CA ASN A 114 11.19 22.11 14.60
C ASN A 114 11.02 20.61 14.90
N MET A 115 10.32 19.89 14.05
CA MET A 115 10.14 18.43 14.15
C MET A 115 11.49 17.69 14.12
N ILE A 116 12.38 18.05 13.18
CA ILE A 116 13.74 17.48 13.12
C ILE A 116 14.50 17.75 14.43
N SER A 117 14.37 18.95 15.00
CA SER A 117 15.06 19.30 16.23
C SER A 117 14.61 18.50 17.46
N GLN A 118 13.38 17.95 17.42
CA GLN A 118 12.81 17.11 18.47
C GLN A 118 13.14 15.62 18.30
N MET A 119 13.64 15.21 17.14
CA MET A 119 14.08 13.83 16.90
C MET A 119 15.33 13.52 17.75
N ASP A 120 15.59 12.24 17.98
CA ASP A 120 16.81 11.81 18.65
C ASP A 120 18.07 12.20 17.84
N PRO A 121 19.23 12.41 18.51
CA PRO A 121 20.45 12.90 17.83
C PRO A 121 20.93 11.98 16.70
N PHE A 122 20.70 10.66 16.80
CA PHE A 122 21.10 9.73 15.77
C PHE A 122 20.25 9.91 14.50
N SER A 123 18.95 10.00 14.64
CA SER A 123 18.01 10.29 13.54
C SER A 123 18.32 11.61 12.86
N GLN A 124 18.58 12.68 13.64
CA GLN A 124 19.02 13.98 13.09
C GLN A 124 20.32 13.86 12.28
N LYS A 125 21.24 13.03 12.73
CA LYS A 125 22.52 12.81 12.06
C LYS A 125 22.34 12.05 10.74
N VAL A 126 21.51 11.02 10.73
CA VAL A 126 21.22 10.22 9.54
C VAL A 126 20.55 11.07 8.47
N ILE A 127 19.47 11.76 8.80
CA ILE A 127 18.72 12.58 7.84
C ILE A 127 19.61 13.66 7.19
N LYS A 128 20.48 14.29 7.99
CA LYS A 128 21.42 15.31 7.52
C LYS A 128 22.49 14.72 6.57
N ASN A 129 23.04 13.54 6.89
CA ASN A 129 24.07 12.93 6.06
C ASN A 129 23.50 12.37 4.76
N TYR A 130 22.31 11.80 4.78
CA TYR A 130 21.63 11.34 3.57
C TYR A 130 21.36 12.52 2.60
N ALA A 131 20.82 13.63 3.09
CA ALA A 131 20.63 14.85 2.30
C ALA A 131 21.94 15.41 1.71
N LYS A 132 23.06 15.32 2.46
CA LYS A 132 24.38 15.70 1.94
C LYS A 132 24.87 14.80 0.80
N GLY A 133 24.55 13.52 0.84
CA GLY A 133 24.85 12.59 -0.23
C GLY A 133 24.13 12.95 -1.52
N ILE A 134 22.82 13.17 -1.45
CA ILE A 134 21.99 13.65 -2.57
C ILE A 134 22.58 14.98 -3.12
N THR A 135 22.87 15.93 -2.24
CA THR A 135 23.44 17.22 -2.63
C THR A 135 24.80 17.10 -3.32
N LYS A 136 25.63 16.14 -2.90
CA LYS A 136 26.92 15.89 -3.54
C LYS A 136 26.72 15.46 -4.99
N TYR A 137 25.84 14.48 -5.26
CA TYR A 137 25.54 14.07 -6.62
C TYR A 137 24.96 15.22 -7.47
N ILE A 138 24.03 16.00 -6.93
CA ILE A 138 23.45 17.16 -7.61
C ILE A 138 24.52 18.17 -8.03
N LYS A 139 25.51 18.44 -7.17
CA LYS A 139 26.62 19.35 -7.51
C LYS A 139 27.43 18.83 -8.68
N GLU A 140 27.75 17.54 -8.70
CA GLU A 140 28.46 16.89 -9.81
C GLU A 140 27.62 16.91 -11.09
N ALA A 141 26.34 16.57 -10.98
CA ALA A 141 25.41 16.56 -12.12
C ALA A 141 25.21 17.94 -12.75
N ASN A 142 25.18 19.02 -11.94
CA ASN A 142 25.12 20.39 -12.45
C ASN A 142 26.43 20.86 -13.13
N GLN A 143 27.56 20.22 -12.84
CA GLN A 143 28.85 20.49 -13.54
C GLN A 143 28.93 19.75 -14.87
N GLU A 144 28.32 18.57 -14.97
CA GLU A 144 28.32 17.75 -16.17
C GLU A 144 26.89 17.38 -16.61
N PRO A 145 26.02 18.35 -16.89
CA PRO A 145 24.59 18.11 -17.04
C PRO A 145 24.25 17.14 -18.19
N ASN A 146 25.00 17.21 -19.29
CA ASN A 146 24.76 16.33 -20.46
C ASN A 146 25.05 14.86 -20.17
N ARG A 147 25.85 14.55 -19.16
CA ARG A 147 26.26 13.18 -18.80
C ARG A 147 25.51 12.63 -17.57
N LEU A 148 25.20 13.52 -16.60
CA LEU A 148 24.75 13.11 -15.27
C LEU A 148 23.29 13.51 -14.95
N LEU A 149 22.67 14.34 -15.79
CA LEU A 149 21.24 14.62 -15.72
C LEU A 149 20.49 13.79 -16.77
N SER A 150 19.39 13.17 -16.35
CA SER A 150 18.52 12.42 -17.24
C SER A 150 17.83 13.36 -18.25
N LYS A 151 17.30 12.79 -19.35
CA LYS A 151 16.72 13.58 -20.46
C LYS A 151 15.61 14.51 -20.02
N GLU A 152 14.86 14.13 -18.96
CA GLU A 152 13.73 14.90 -18.47
C GLU A 152 14.17 16.26 -17.91
N PHE A 153 15.33 16.35 -17.26
CA PHE A 153 15.88 17.64 -16.81
C PHE A 153 16.09 18.60 -17.97
N HIS A 154 16.54 18.10 -19.10
CA HIS A 154 16.74 18.91 -20.32
C HIS A 154 15.41 19.24 -20.99
N LYS A 155 14.47 18.25 -21.03
CA LYS A 155 13.14 18.44 -21.65
C LYS A 155 12.32 19.52 -20.95
N TYR A 156 12.37 19.60 -19.64
CA TYR A 156 11.57 20.51 -18.82
C TYR A 156 12.35 21.71 -18.30
N ASP A 157 13.60 21.87 -18.70
CA ASP A 157 14.51 22.93 -18.22
C ASP A 157 14.58 23.01 -16.69
N ILE A 158 14.73 21.87 -16.03
CA ILE A 158 14.78 21.76 -14.57
C ILE A 158 16.24 21.68 -14.12
N LYS A 159 16.67 22.63 -13.29
CA LYS A 159 17.96 22.56 -12.59
C LYS A 159 17.76 22.02 -11.18
N PRO A 160 18.31 20.85 -10.84
CA PRO A 160 18.14 20.29 -9.51
C PRO A 160 18.86 21.13 -8.44
N LYS A 161 18.16 21.38 -7.32
CA LYS A 161 18.67 22.16 -6.18
C LYS A 161 19.15 21.22 -5.07
N SER A 162 20.10 21.71 -4.24
CA SER A 162 20.60 21.00 -3.06
C SER A 162 19.48 20.58 -2.12
N TRP A 163 19.66 19.44 -1.47
CA TRP A 163 18.75 18.87 -0.49
C TRP A 163 19.23 19.14 0.94
N THR A 164 18.28 19.28 1.84
CA THR A 164 18.45 19.39 3.28
C THR A 164 17.70 18.29 4.01
N GLY A 165 17.84 18.19 5.33
CA GLY A 165 17.03 17.29 6.14
C GLY A 165 15.53 17.58 6.07
N VAL A 166 15.15 18.83 5.79
CA VAL A 166 13.74 19.23 5.59
C VAL A 166 13.15 18.50 4.39
N ASP A 167 13.87 18.45 3.28
CA ASP A 167 13.41 17.79 2.06
C ASP A 167 13.20 16.28 2.28
N VAL A 168 14.14 15.65 3.01
CA VAL A 168 14.07 14.22 3.33
C VAL A 168 12.90 13.90 4.25
N LEU A 169 12.70 14.66 5.33
CA LEU A 169 11.59 14.43 6.24
C LEU A 169 10.25 14.77 5.59
N ARG A 170 10.17 15.86 4.81
CA ARG A 170 8.94 16.25 4.11
C ARG A 170 8.51 15.17 3.11
N LEU A 171 9.46 14.57 2.38
CA LEU A 171 9.15 13.48 1.45
C LEU A 171 8.49 12.31 2.18
N TYR A 172 9.03 11.89 3.31
CA TYR A 172 8.44 10.86 4.15
C TYR A 172 7.05 11.25 4.67
N MET A 173 6.94 12.44 5.27
CA MET A 173 5.67 12.92 5.85
C MET A 173 4.56 12.98 4.82
N ALA A 174 4.81 13.59 3.66
CA ALA A 174 3.80 13.77 2.63
C ALA A 174 3.31 12.45 2.06
N SER A 175 4.22 11.53 1.70
CA SER A 175 3.84 10.23 1.16
C SER A 175 3.12 9.35 2.20
N MET A 176 3.62 9.31 3.44
CA MET A 176 2.97 8.53 4.51
C MET A 176 1.62 9.12 4.92
N THR A 177 1.46 10.45 4.94
CA THR A 177 0.16 11.07 5.21
C THR A 177 -0.86 10.69 4.13
N VAL A 178 -0.49 10.73 2.85
CA VAL A 178 -1.38 10.29 1.75
C VAL A 178 -1.79 8.83 1.93
N PHE A 179 -0.86 7.96 2.35
CA PHE A 179 -1.15 6.55 2.59
C PHE A 179 -2.04 6.29 3.81
N MET A 180 -1.96 7.15 4.83
CA MET A 180 -2.71 7.02 6.08
C MET A 180 -3.96 7.91 6.11
N ASP A 181 -4.24 8.65 5.03
CA ASP A 181 -5.40 9.54 4.90
C ASP A 181 -6.66 8.75 4.55
N GLN A 182 -7.20 8.08 5.56
CA GLN A 182 -8.27 7.09 5.43
C GLN A 182 -9.56 7.61 6.09
N GLU A 183 -10.10 8.73 5.59
CA GLU A 183 -11.38 9.26 6.04
C GLU A 183 -12.51 8.90 5.07
N GLN A 184 -13.67 8.61 5.60
CA GLN A 184 -14.91 8.34 4.86
C GLN A 184 -16.15 9.00 5.48
N GLU A 185 -15.99 9.72 6.59
CA GLU A 185 -17.14 10.22 7.39
C GLU A 185 -18.08 11.09 6.55
N LEU A 186 -17.57 11.92 5.65
CA LEU A 186 -18.41 12.75 4.77
C LEU A 186 -19.16 11.92 3.74
N LYS A 187 -18.52 10.92 3.12
CA LYS A 187 -19.21 10.01 2.21
C LYS A 187 -20.24 9.17 2.93
N ASN A 188 -19.93 8.68 4.13
CA ASN A 188 -20.86 7.97 4.99
C ASN A 188 -22.04 8.85 5.35
N ALA A 189 -21.79 10.13 5.66
CA ALA A 189 -22.83 11.11 5.95
C ALA A 189 -23.73 11.37 4.73
N ALA A 190 -23.15 11.54 3.56
CA ALA A 190 -23.90 11.71 2.31
C ALA A 190 -24.73 10.47 1.98
N THR A 191 -24.16 9.27 2.11
CA THR A 191 -24.88 8.00 1.94
C THR A 191 -26.07 7.93 2.87
N LEU A 192 -25.88 8.21 4.17
CA LEU A 192 -26.98 8.20 5.13
C LEU A 192 -28.06 9.24 4.81
N ALA A 193 -27.67 10.43 4.35
CA ALA A 193 -28.64 11.47 3.94
C ALA A 193 -29.46 11.01 2.73
N ASN A 194 -28.84 10.43 1.71
CA ASN A 194 -29.54 9.88 0.55
C ASN A 194 -30.49 8.75 0.93
N LEU A 195 -30.04 7.83 1.78
CA LEU A 195 -30.88 6.74 2.29
C LEU A 195 -32.08 7.27 3.10
N ASN A 196 -31.87 8.31 3.92
CA ASN A 196 -32.96 8.95 4.66
C ASN A 196 -34.02 9.56 3.73
N GLN A 197 -33.63 10.19 2.63
CA GLN A 197 -34.54 10.73 1.64
C GLN A 197 -35.36 9.63 0.95
N GLN A 198 -34.70 8.47 0.69
CA GLN A 198 -35.33 7.37 -0.04
C GLN A 198 -36.24 6.49 0.84
N HIS A 199 -35.81 6.16 2.06
CA HIS A 199 -36.43 5.12 2.90
C HIS A 199 -37.01 5.64 4.22
N GLY A 200 -36.70 6.89 4.60
CA GLY A 200 -36.97 7.40 5.94
C GLY A 200 -35.95 6.94 6.97
N ALA A 201 -35.93 7.59 8.15
CA ALA A 201 -34.81 7.50 9.09
C ALA A 201 -34.53 6.11 9.67
N ASP A 202 -35.55 5.31 9.95
CA ASP A 202 -35.41 4.02 10.61
C ASP A 202 -34.79 3.00 9.65
N LYS A 203 -35.36 2.84 8.44
CA LYS A 203 -34.84 1.94 7.42
C LYS A 203 -33.44 2.37 6.93
N ALA A 204 -33.24 3.67 6.70
CA ALA A 204 -31.94 4.21 6.32
C ALA A 204 -30.85 3.85 7.33
N LYS A 205 -31.16 3.80 8.60
CA LYS A 205 -30.24 3.41 9.65
C LYS A 205 -29.90 1.91 9.60
N GLU A 206 -30.88 1.06 9.35
CA GLU A 206 -30.66 -0.39 9.17
C GLU A 206 -29.76 -0.65 7.99
N ILE A 207 -30.07 -0.09 6.81
CA ILE A 207 -29.29 -0.16 5.59
C ILE A 207 -27.86 0.34 5.84
N PHE A 208 -27.70 1.51 6.47
CA PHE A 208 -26.39 2.10 6.78
C PHE A 208 -25.55 1.21 7.71
N ASN A 209 -26.16 0.60 8.72
CA ASN A 209 -25.46 -0.32 9.62
C ASN A 209 -25.03 -1.61 8.92
N ASP A 210 -25.79 -2.06 7.94
CA ASP A 210 -25.46 -3.22 7.13
C ASP A 210 -24.30 -2.94 6.17
N ILE A 211 -24.27 -1.76 5.56
CA ILE A 211 -23.17 -1.37 4.65
C ILE A 211 -21.88 -1.13 5.44
N PHE A 212 -21.96 -0.40 6.55
CA PHE A 212 -20.81 0.04 7.35
C PHE A 212 -20.83 -0.54 8.78
N PRO A 213 -20.62 -1.83 8.96
CA PRO A 213 -20.64 -2.43 10.28
C PRO A 213 -19.52 -1.87 11.15
N LYS A 214 -19.83 -1.48 12.40
CA LYS A 214 -18.81 -1.02 13.38
C LYS A 214 -17.78 -2.10 13.72
N ASN A 215 -18.19 -3.35 13.65
CA ASN A 215 -17.37 -4.54 13.78
C ASN A 215 -18.01 -5.69 13.00
N ASN A 216 -17.18 -6.54 12.42
CA ASN A 216 -17.60 -7.83 11.89
C ASN A 216 -16.83 -8.95 12.60
N PRO A 217 -17.46 -9.72 13.49
CA PRO A 217 -16.79 -10.77 14.26
C PRO A 217 -16.32 -11.94 13.39
N ALA A 218 -16.90 -12.12 12.18
CA ALA A 218 -16.50 -13.16 11.24
C ALA A 218 -15.23 -12.78 10.44
N SER A 219 -14.72 -11.56 10.58
CA SER A 219 -13.50 -11.13 9.87
C SER A 219 -12.28 -11.90 10.31
N PRO A 220 -11.47 -12.45 9.39
CA PRO A 220 -10.21 -13.07 9.75
C PRO A 220 -9.23 -12.03 10.32
N THR A 221 -8.54 -12.41 11.38
CA THR A 221 -7.62 -11.56 12.12
C THR A 221 -6.18 -12.06 12.02
N SER A 222 -5.21 -11.13 12.18
CA SER A 222 -3.79 -11.51 12.24
C SER A 222 -3.45 -12.20 13.55
N ILE A 223 -4.06 -11.77 14.67
CA ILE A 223 -4.03 -12.47 15.95
C ILE A 223 -5.21 -13.43 15.97
N MET A 224 -4.92 -14.71 16.02
CA MET A 224 -5.92 -15.79 15.96
C MET A 224 -6.15 -16.47 17.32
N SER A 225 -5.40 -16.10 18.37
CA SER A 225 -5.58 -16.61 19.72
C SER A 225 -6.82 -16.01 20.39
N ASP A 226 -7.52 -16.82 21.17
CA ASP A 226 -8.67 -16.37 21.97
C ASP A 226 -8.24 -15.51 23.18
N GLU A 227 -6.96 -15.50 23.51
CA GLU A 227 -6.43 -14.64 24.56
C GLU A 227 -6.43 -13.19 24.07
N GLU A 228 -7.28 -12.37 24.66
CA GLU A 228 -7.40 -10.94 24.38
C GLU A 228 -6.10 -10.19 24.74
N THR A 229 -5.13 -10.21 23.84
CA THR A 229 -3.98 -9.32 23.92
C THR A 229 -4.32 -7.97 23.27
N GLY A 230 -5.06 -7.14 23.98
CA GLY A 230 -5.44 -5.82 23.52
C GLY A 230 -6.60 -5.23 24.32
N GLN A 231 -6.68 -3.90 24.39
CA GLN A 231 -7.84 -3.25 25.03
C GLN A 231 -9.11 -3.58 24.26
N LYS A 232 -10.15 -4.04 24.98
CA LYS A 232 -11.52 -4.05 24.45
C LYS A 232 -11.83 -2.64 23.97
N GLN A 233 -11.92 -2.48 22.65
CA GLN A 233 -12.37 -1.20 22.10
C GLN A 233 -13.86 -1.08 22.36
N GLN A 234 -14.23 -0.09 23.15
CA GLN A 234 -15.64 0.29 23.27
C GLN A 234 -16.05 0.98 21.98
N TYR A 235 -17.04 0.41 21.31
CA TYR A 235 -17.66 1.04 20.15
C TYR A 235 -18.50 2.21 20.63
N GLY A 236 -18.38 3.38 19.94
CA GLY A 236 -19.28 4.48 20.19
C GLY A 236 -20.74 4.04 19.97
N ASN A 237 -21.51 4.02 21.04
CA ASN A 237 -22.95 3.68 21.02
C ASN A 237 -23.80 4.90 20.59
N GLY A 238 -23.15 5.92 19.99
CA GLY A 238 -23.82 7.12 19.53
C GLY A 238 -24.99 6.78 18.60
N LYS A 239 -26.10 7.46 18.82
CA LYS A 239 -27.22 7.39 17.90
C LYS A 239 -26.79 8.00 16.57
N VAL A 240 -27.10 7.34 15.47
CA VAL A 240 -26.98 7.91 14.13
C VAL A 240 -27.76 9.25 14.14
N ARG A 241 -27.05 10.35 13.88
CA ARG A 241 -27.61 11.69 13.90
C ARG A 241 -28.22 12.02 12.54
N GLN A 242 -29.23 12.88 12.56
CA GLN A 242 -29.77 13.46 11.33
C GLN A 242 -28.69 14.32 10.67
N ILE A 243 -28.38 14.06 9.41
CA ILE A 243 -27.33 14.72 8.65
C ILE A 243 -27.97 15.73 7.70
N SER A 244 -27.35 16.88 7.54
CA SER A 244 -27.84 17.95 6.67
C SER A 244 -27.47 17.69 5.20
N GLU A 245 -28.27 18.23 4.27
CA GLU A 245 -27.99 18.22 2.82
C GLU A 245 -26.61 18.82 2.47
N ALA A 246 -26.10 19.74 3.30
CA ALA A 246 -24.75 20.28 3.16
C ALA A 246 -23.64 19.19 3.19
N ALA A 247 -23.88 18.04 3.83
CA ALA A 247 -22.94 16.93 3.84
C ALA A 247 -22.86 16.24 2.47
N ILE A 248 -23.95 16.19 1.70
CA ILE A 248 -23.97 15.60 0.36
C ILE A 248 -23.08 16.42 -0.57
N GLU A 249 -23.31 17.73 -0.62
CA GLU A 249 -22.51 18.61 -1.49
C GLU A 249 -21.05 18.65 -1.09
N ALA A 250 -20.75 18.67 0.22
CA ALA A 250 -19.40 18.59 0.71
C ALA A 250 -18.71 17.27 0.29
N ALA A 251 -19.42 16.14 0.40
CA ALA A 251 -18.90 14.84 -0.03
C ALA A 251 -18.64 14.78 -1.53
N ASP A 252 -19.55 15.34 -2.35
CA ASP A 252 -19.39 15.37 -3.81
C ASP A 252 -18.17 16.20 -4.21
N GLN A 253 -18.06 17.43 -3.71
CA GLN A 253 -16.93 18.30 -4.01
C GLN A 253 -15.59 17.74 -3.54
N ILE A 254 -15.53 17.16 -2.34
CA ILE A 254 -14.31 16.54 -1.82
C ILE A 254 -13.96 15.29 -2.62
N THR A 255 -14.95 14.50 -3.03
CA THR A 255 -14.75 13.32 -3.88
C THR A 255 -14.18 13.71 -5.23
N ASP A 256 -14.67 14.73 -5.88
CA ASP A 256 -14.19 15.19 -7.18
C ASP A 256 -12.77 15.77 -7.10
N ARG A 257 -12.48 16.56 -6.07
CA ARG A 257 -11.11 17.04 -5.79
C ARG A 257 -10.16 15.87 -5.50
N ARG A 258 -10.63 14.82 -4.82
CA ARG A 258 -9.83 13.62 -4.56
C ARG A 258 -9.54 12.85 -5.83
N LYS A 259 -10.53 12.65 -6.71
CA LYS A 259 -10.32 12.02 -8.03
C LYS A 259 -9.27 12.78 -8.87
N GLU A 260 -9.36 14.11 -8.91
CA GLU A 260 -8.38 14.93 -9.63
C GLU A 260 -6.98 14.86 -9.00
N PHE A 261 -6.89 14.86 -7.66
CA PHE A 261 -5.63 14.64 -6.94
C PHE A 261 -5.05 13.25 -7.21
N GLU A 262 -5.87 12.22 -7.23
CA GLU A 262 -5.46 10.85 -7.54
C GLU A 262 -4.92 10.75 -8.96
N LYS A 263 -5.62 11.33 -9.93
CA LYS A 263 -5.20 11.38 -11.32
C LYS A 263 -3.87 12.10 -11.49
N THR A 264 -3.73 13.30 -10.95
CA THR A 264 -2.50 14.09 -11.05
C THR A 264 -1.34 13.43 -10.30
N SER A 265 -1.59 12.77 -9.18
CA SER A 265 -0.57 12.00 -8.45
C SER A 265 -0.08 10.79 -9.25
N HIS A 266 -0.98 10.06 -9.91
CA HIS A 266 -0.59 8.98 -10.83
C HIS A 266 0.28 9.48 -11.97
N GLU A 267 -0.06 10.61 -12.56
CA GLU A 267 0.74 11.24 -13.61
C GLU A 267 2.14 11.64 -13.12
N LEU A 268 2.27 11.99 -11.86
CA LEU A 268 3.54 12.29 -11.20
C LEU A 268 4.33 11.04 -10.78
N GLY A 269 3.76 9.85 -10.95
CA GLY A 269 4.36 8.59 -10.49
C GLY A 269 4.35 8.43 -8.97
N VAL A 270 3.49 9.19 -8.27
CA VAL A 270 3.26 9.00 -6.82
C VAL A 270 2.25 7.87 -6.65
N PRO A 271 2.60 6.75 -6.03
CA PRO A 271 1.66 5.67 -5.79
C PRO A 271 0.64 6.10 -4.73
N LEU A 272 -0.63 5.91 -5.05
CA LEU A 272 -1.74 6.18 -4.12
C LEU A 272 -2.36 4.89 -3.60
N LYS A 273 -2.14 3.78 -4.32
CA LYS A 273 -2.61 2.47 -3.88
C LYS A 273 -1.70 1.96 -2.77
N VAL A 274 -2.28 1.72 -1.62
CA VAL A 274 -1.61 1.09 -0.48
C VAL A 274 -2.29 -0.23 -0.20
N GLY A 275 -1.57 -1.29 -0.43
CA GLY A 275 -1.91 -2.63 -0.04
C GLY A 275 -0.61 -3.36 0.27
N SER A 276 -0.67 -4.44 0.98
CA SER A 276 0.50 -5.30 1.21
C SER A 276 0.07 -6.59 1.87
N ASN A 277 0.85 -7.63 1.65
CA ASN A 277 0.66 -8.92 2.27
C ASN A 277 1.93 -9.35 3.03
N ALA A 278 1.75 -10.23 3.99
CA ALA A 278 2.83 -10.85 4.74
C ALA A 278 2.40 -12.21 5.28
N LEU A 279 3.35 -13.14 5.33
CA LEU A 279 3.24 -14.40 6.03
C LEU A 279 4.55 -14.66 6.76
N ILE A 280 4.51 -14.74 8.09
CA ILE A 280 5.66 -15.14 8.89
C ILE A 280 5.41 -16.51 9.51
N VAL A 281 6.44 -17.35 9.52
CA VAL A 281 6.38 -18.72 9.97
C VAL A 281 7.45 -18.97 11.03
N GLY A 282 7.04 -19.45 12.20
CA GLY A 282 7.93 -19.78 13.31
C GLY A 282 8.62 -21.14 13.12
N SER A 283 9.67 -21.38 13.92
CA SER A 283 10.48 -22.61 13.85
C SER A 283 9.69 -23.91 13.99
N GLU A 284 8.62 -23.90 14.77
CA GLU A 284 7.80 -25.11 15.00
C GLU A 284 6.95 -25.48 13.79
N LYS A 285 6.56 -24.51 12.97
CA LYS A 285 5.79 -24.69 11.75
C LYS A 285 6.68 -24.81 10.49
N SER A 286 7.98 -24.58 10.61
CA SER A 286 8.96 -24.68 9.53
C SER A 286 9.52 -26.09 9.40
N GLU A 287 9.74 -26.57 8.16
CA GLU A 287 10.42 -27.84 7.87
C GLU A 287 11.88 -27.83 8.35
N SER A 288 12.58 -26.72 8.09
CA SER A 288 14.00 -26.54 8.46
C SER A 288 14.22 -26.26 9.93
N GLY A 289 13.15 -25.92 10.67
CA GLY A 289 13.22 -25.41 12.03
C GLY A 289 13.72 -23.99 12.15
N ASN A 290 13.85 -23.25 11.05
CA ASN A 290 14.21 -21.84 11.02
C ASN A 290 12.94 -20.98 10.83
N ALA A 291 12.92 -19.78 11.39
CA ALA A 291 11.82 -18.86 11.14
C ALA A 291 11.93 -18.22 9.75
N MET A 292 10.80 -17.89 9.15
CA MET A 292 10.73 -17.34 7.81
C MET A 292 9.84 -16.09 7.75
N VAL A 293 10.16 -15.16 6.84
CA VAL A 293 9.37 -13.97 6.52
C VAL A 293 9.11 -13.92 5.03
N PHE A 294 7.86 -13.80 4.66
CA PHE A 294 7.44 -13.33 3.36
C PHE A 294 6.77 -11.96 3.52
N GLY A 295 7.05 -11.05 2.60
CA GLY A 295 6.35 -9.77 2.47
C GLY A 295 6.21 -9.32 1.04
N GLY A 296 5.12 -8.62 0.75
CA GLY A 296 4.80 -8.11 -0.58
C GLY A 296 4.08 -6.76 -0.51
N PRO A 297 4.81 -5.62 -0.45
CA PRO A 297 4.21 -4.30 -0.53
C PRO A 297 3.55 -4.08 -1.90
N GLN A 298 2.28 -3.63 -1.90
CA GLN A 298 1.47 -3.36 -3.08
C GLN A 298 1.31 -1.85 -3.26
N VAL A 299 2.29 -1.18 -3.87
CA VAL A 299 2.35 0.29 -3.97
C VAL A 299 2.18 0.84 -5.39
N GLY A 300 1.69 0.03 -6.30
CA GLY A 300 1.50 0.40 -7.70
C GLY A 300 2.67 0.01 -8.60
N LEU A 301 2.41 0.00 -9.91
CA LEU A 301 3.34 -0.44 -10.95
C LEU A 301 3.83 0.78 -11.73
N THR A 302 4.84 1.47 -11.20
CA THR A 302 5.44 2.65 -11.81
C THR A 302 6.79 2.35 -12.45
N ALA A 303 7.20 3.11 -13.46
CA ALA A 303 8.52 3.03 -14.07
C ALA A 303 9.10 4.44 -14.25
N PRO A 304 10.13 4.83 -13.46
CA PRO A 304 10.85 4.01 -12.46
C PRO A 304 9.99 3.55 -11.29
N GLY A 305 10.37 2.40 -10.71
CA GLY A 305 9.66 1.82 -9.55
C GLY A 305 9.71 2.71 -8.31
N PHE A 306 8.71 2.56 -7.44
CA PHE A 306 8.68 3.26 -6.16
C PHE A 306 9.62 2.62 -5.13
N MET A 307 9.91 1.33 -5.31
CA MET A 307 10.85 0.59 -4.47
C MET A 307 12.30 0.82 -4.90
N TYR A 308 13.20 0.83 -3.93
CA TYR A 308 14.63 0.94 -4.12
C TYR A 308 15.36 -0.01 -3.18
N GLU A 309 16.18 -0.91 -3.74
CA GLU A 309 16.90 -1.94 -2.99
C GLU A 309 18.31 -1.49 -2.67
N VAL A 310 18.85 -1.87 -1.50
CA VAL A 310 20.19 -1.48 -1.07
C VAL A 310 20.71 -2.37 0.05
N GLY A 311 22.01 -2.64 0.03
CA GLY A 311 22.75 -3.20 1.15
C GLY A 311 23.52 -2.12 1.92
N LEU A 312 23.37 -2.09 3.25
CA LEU A 312 24.03 -1.14 4.13
C LEU A 312 24.96 -1.89 5.12
N HIS A 313 26.27 -1.76 4.91
CA HIS A 313 27.30 -2.44 5.68
C HIS A 313 28.19 -1.43 6.38
N GLY A 314 28.05 -1.27 7.69
CA GLY A 314 28.79 -0.29 8.48
C GLY A 314 28.88 -0.63 9.96
N PRO A 315 29.53 0.22 10.77
CA PRO A 315 29.61 -0.01 12.21
C PRO A 315 28.23 -0.11 12.85
N GLY A 316 27.89 -1.32 13.37
CA GLY A 316 26.64 -1.57 14.08
C GLY A 316 25.44 -1.90 13.20
N ILE A 317 25.58 -1.89 11.87
CA ILE A 317 24.53 -2.24 10.92
C ILE A 317 25.06 -3.14 9.81
N ASP A 318 24.29 -4.17 9.47
CA ASP A 318 24.51 -5.06 8.36
C ASP A 318 23.12 -5.55 7.92
N ILE A 319 22.58 -4.93 6.86
CA ILE A 319 21.18 -5.05 6.47
C ILE A 319 21.03 -4.99 4.95
N GLU A 320 20.21 -5.86 4.40
CA GLU A 320 19.82 -5.91 3.00
C GLU A 320 18.30 -5.80 2.86
N GLY A 321 17.86 -5.15 1.82
CA GLY A 321 16.44 -5.09 1.49
C GLY A 321 16.02 -3.83 0.73
N SER A 322 14.72 -3.60 0.70
CA SER A 322 14.12 -2.52 -0.07
C SER A 322 13.44 -1.47 0.81
N SER A 323 13.29 -0.29 0.25
CA SER A 323 12.59 0.84 0.85
C SER A 323 11.86 1.65 -0.22
N PHE A 324 11.02 2.57 0.20
CA PHE A 324 10.51 3.58 -0.71
C PHE A 324 11.62 4.55 -1.09
N ILE A 325 11.62 4.96 -2.36
CA ILE A 325 12.66 5.85 -2.87
C ILE A 325 12.77 7.15 -2.06
N GLY A 326 13.97 7.49 -1.65
CA GLY A 326 14.25 8.69 -0.85
C GLY A 326 14.19 8.49 0.66
N TYR A 327 13.85 7.30 1.17
CA TYR A 327 13.91 6.98 2.59
C TYR A 327 15.27 6.38 2.96
N PRO A 328 15.96 6.90 3.99
CA PRO A 328 17.28 6.41 4.37
C PRO A 328 17.26 5.23 5.37
N PHE A 329 16.28 4.36 5.26
CA PHE A 329 16.15 3.14 6.06
C PHE A 329 15.52 2.04 5.23
N ILE A 330 15.70 0.79 5.63
CA ILE A 330 15.08 -0.37 5.00
C ILE A 330 13.71 -0.60 5.63
N MET A 331 12.69 -0.77 4.80
CA MET A 331 11.31 -1.07 5.23
C MET A 331 11.00 -2.57 5.18
N PHE A 332 11.66 -3.29 4.28
CA PHE A 332 11.41 -4.69 3.95
C PHE A 332 12.74 -5.39 3.71
N GLY A 333 13.10 -6.39 4.52
CA GLY A 333 14.38 -7.06 4.36
C GLY A 333 14.87 -7.78 5.61
N ALA A 334 16.18 -7.95 5.71
CA ALA A 334 16.78 -8.64 6.86
C ALA A 334 18.15 -8.09 7.25
N THR A 335 18.46 -8.24 8.52
CA THR A 335 19.80 -8.17 9.09
C THR A 335 20.36 -9.57 9.22
N ASN A 336 21.62 -9.71 9.61
CA ASN A 336 22.21 -11.01 9.92
C ASN A 336 21.57 -11.70 11.17
N LYS A 337 20.57 -11.12 11.80
CA LYS A 337 19.93 -11.61 13.05
C LYS A 337 18.44 -11.88 12.92
N PHE A 338 17.73 -11.05 12.16
CA PHE A 338 16.30 -11.12 11.98
C PHE A 338 15.88 -10.59 10.63
N GLY A 339 14.76 -11.08 10.13
CA GLY A 339 14.03 -10.55 8.99
C GLY A 339 12.77 -9.81 9.43
N PHE A 340 12.31 -8.88 8.61
CA PHE A 340 11.13 -8.08 8.92
C PHE A 340 10.43 -7.57 7.66
N SER A 341 9.15 -7.31 7.82
CA SER A 341 8.29 -6.68 6.83
C SER A 341 7.25 -5.80 7.50
N SER A 342 6.50 -5.03 6.72
CA SER A 342 5.40 -4.22 7.23
C SER A 342 4.24 -4.15 6.25
N THR A 343 3.04 -3.93 6.77
CA THR A 343 1.83 -3.68 5.96
C THR A 343 1.06 -2.49 6.50
N ALA A 344 0.22 -1.85 5.66
CA ALA A 344 -0.68 -0.80 6.13
C ALA A 344 -1.66 -1.36 7.19
N GLY A 345 -1.84 -0.61 8.26
CA GLY A 345 -2.62 -1.04 9.43
C GLY A 345 -4.11 -0.73 9.35
N TYR A 346 -4.50 0.26 8.56
CA TYR A 346 -5.90 0.71 8.38
C TYR A 346 -6.65 1.00 9.69
N GLY A 347 -5.94 1.49 10.70
CA GLY A 347 -6.58 1.90 11.94
C GLY A 347 -7.17 3.31 11.84
N ASN A 348 -8.25 3.56 12.57
CA ASN A 348 -8.96 4.83 12.57
C ASN A 348 -8.14 5.94 13.26
N GLN A 349 -7.48 6.78 12.47
CA GLN A 349 -6.57 7.85 12.89
C GLN A 349 -6.96 9.23 12.38
N VAL A 350 -8.04 9.35 11.61
CA VAL A 350 -8.49 10.58 10.98
C VAL A 350 -9.92 10.85 11.41
N ASP A 351 -10.27 12.08 11.73
CA ASP A 351 -11.64 12.51 12.00
C ASP A 351 -11.94 13.80 11.23
N ILE A 352 -13.17 13.89 10.75
CA ILE A 352 -13.74 15.10 10.16
C ILE A 352 -14.61 15.79 11.21
N PHE A 353 -14.33 17.06 11.46
CA PHE A 353 -15.12 17.90 12.36
C PHE A 353 -16.04 18.81 11.56
N LYS A 354 -17.33 18.82 11.92
CA LYS A 354 -18.33 19.74 11.38
C LYS A 354 -18.33 21.00 12.23
N GLU A 355 -17.81 22.09 11.68
CA GLU A 355 -17.81 23.41 12.32
C GLU A 355 -19.12 24.14 12.11
N THR A 356 -19.59 24.82 13.14
CA THR A 356 -20.76 25.73 13.08
C THR A 356 -20.23 27.13 12.87
N LEU A 357 -20.59 27.78 11.75
CA LEU A 357 -20.11 29.12 11.43
C LEU A 357 -20.97 30.21 12.09
N ASN A 358 -20.32 31.35 12.36
CA ASN A 358 -21.00 32.54 12.85
C ASN A 358 -21.82 33.16 11.72
N PRO A 359 -23.15 33.34 11.89
CA PRO A 359 -24.01 33.91 10.87
C PRO A 359 -23.61 35.32 10.40
N ASN A 360 -22.86 36.05 11.22
CA ASN A 360 -22.44 37.41 10.93
C ASN A 360 -20.98 37.49 10.42
N ASN A 361 -20.22 36.39 10.53
CA ASN A 361 -18.85 36.29 10.05
C ASN A 361 -18.49 34.84 9.72
N PRO A 362 -18.54 34.40 8.45
CA PRO A 362 -18.33 33.01 8.06
C PRO A 362 -16.90 32.51 8.32
N HIS A 363 -15.97 33.39 8.68
CA HIS A 363 -14.61 33.01 9.06
C HIS A 363 -14.41 32.85 10.57
N GLN A 364 -15.50 32.83 11.33
CA GLN A 364 -15.56 32.45 12.74
C GLN A 364 -16.39 31.19 12.93
N TYR A 365 -15.95 30.32 13.81
CA TYR A 365 -16.65 29.09 14.18
C TYR A 365 -16.93 29.03 15.68
N GLN A 366 -17.96 28.30 16.06
CA GLN A 366 -18.34 28.13 17.47
C GLN A 366 -17.42 27.08 18.12
N TYR A 367 -16.72 27.46 19.18
CA TYR A 367 -15.90 26.58 19.99
C TYR A 367 -16.05 26.86 21.47
N LYS A 368 -16.48 25.84 22.24
CA LYS A 368 -16.76 25.96 23.71
C LYS A 368 -17.70 27.12 24.09
N GLY A 369 -18.65 27.41 23.24
CA GLY A 369 -19.63 28.47 23.44
C GLY A 369 -19.22 29.84 22.93
N GLU A 370 -17.99 30.04 22.50
CA GLU A 370 -17.45 31.29 21.98
C GLU A 370 -17.30 31.25 20.44
N TRP A 371 -17.34 32.43 19.79
CA TRP A 371 -16.99 32.59 18.40
C TRP A 371 -15.50 32.82 18.27
N VAL A 372 -14.82 31.91 17.58
CA VAL A 372 -13.34 31.92 17.42
C VAL A 372 -12.98 32.15 15.96
N ASP A 373 -12.05 33.05 15.68
CA ASP A 373 -11.55 33.31 14.34
C ASP A 373 -10.82 32.09 13.80
N MET A 374 -11.11 31.71 12.55
CA MET A 374 -10.29 30.76 11.83
C MET A 374 -8.90 31.37 11.55
N LYS A 375 -7.87 30.58 11.69
CA LYS A 375 -6.53 31.00 11.31
C LYS A 375 -6.44 31.06 9.78
N LYS A 376 -6.30 32.28 9.25
CA LYS A 376 -6.14 32.54 7.81
C LYS A 376 -4.67 32.37 7.41
N ARG A 377 -4.44 31.63 6.33
CA ARG A 377 -3.15 31.47 5.68
C ARG A 377 -3.28 31.77 4.20
N VAL A 378 -2.45 32.70 3.70
CA VAL A 378 -2.39 33.08 2.30
C VAL A 378 -1.15 32.45 1.69
N GLU A 379 -1.31 31.77 0.59
CA GLU A 379 -0.23 31.08 -0.12
C GLU A 379 -0.19 31.54 -1.58
N GLU A 380 1.01 31.81 -2.07
CA GLU A 380 1.26 32.14 -3.47
C GLU A 380 1.75 30.91 -4.23
N PHE A 381 1.11 30.60 -5.35
CA PHE A 381 1.45 29.50 -6.24
C PHE A 381 2.01 30.03 -7.54
N GLN A 382 3.14 29.50 -7.97
CA GLN A 382 3.66 29.71 -9.29
C GLN A 382 3.02 28.73 -10.25
N VAL A 383 2.36 29.25 -11.28
CA VAL A 383 1.64 28.44 -12.28
C VAL A 383 2.14 28.80 -13.66
N ARG A 384 2.63 27.82 -14.41
CA ARG A 384 3.02 28.00 -15.80
C ARG A 384 1.77 28.10 -16.68
N ASP A 385 1.66 29.15 -17.47
CA ASP A 385 0.57 29.28 -18.44
C ASP A 385 0.89 28.59 -19.80
N GLU A 386 -0.08 28.61 -20.70
CA GLU A 386 0.04 27.97 -22.01
C GLU A 386 1.15 28.60 -22.91
N ASN A 387 1.55 29.83 -22.63
CA ASN A 387 2.65 30.51 -23.34
C ASN A 387 4.02 30.17 -22.73
N GLY A 388 4.06 29.46 -21.58
CA GLY A 388 5.27 29.14 -20.86
C GLY A 388 5.66 30.17 -19.79
N ASP A 389 4.88 31.25 -19.64
CA ASP A 389 5.12 32.28 -18.62
C ASP A 389 4.65 31.81 -17.22
N ILE A 390 5.35 32.27 -16.18
CA ILE A 390 4.96 31.99 -14.78
C ILE A 390 4.03 33.10 -14.30
N LYS A 391 2.84 32.68 -13.84
CA LYS A 391 1.88 33.54 -13.16
C LYS A 391 1.84 33.19 -11.68
N GLU A 392 1.69 34.20 -10.83
CA GLU A 392 1.44 34.05 -9.41
C GLU A 392 -0.07 33.99 -9.16
N VAL A 393 -0.51 32.96 -8.44
CA VAL A 393 -1.90 32.75 -8.06
C VAL A 393 -2.00 32.68 -6.56
N GLU A 394 -2.69 33.64 -5.95
CA GLU A 394 -2.93 33.66 -4.51
C GLU A 394 -4.11 32.74 -4.17
N LYS A 395 -3.95 31.94 -3.11
CA LYS A 395 -4.99 31.11 -2.53
C LYS A 395 -5.04 31.29 -1.00
N VAL A 396 -6.26 31.24 -0.47
CA VAL A 396 -6.50 31.38 0.95
C VAL A 396 -6.89 30.02 1.53
N PHE A 397 -6.26 29.64 2.63
CA PHE A 397 -6.61 28.47 3.43
C PHE A 397 -7.01 28.91 4.82
N TYR A 398 -7.93 28.20 5.42
CA TYR A 398 -8.38 28.39 6.78
C TYR A 398 -8.03 27.15 7.62
N GLU A 399 -7.77 27.38 8.90
CA GLU A 399 -7.56 26.33 9.90
C GLU A 399 -8.43 26.64 11.12
N THR A 400 -9.04 25.59 11.70
CA THR A 400 -9.67 25.63 13.01
C THR A 400 -8.77 24.96 14.06
N VAL A 401 -9.22 24.85 15.29
CA VAL A 401 -8.52 24.05 16.30
C VAL A 401 -8.37 22.58 15.92
N HIS A 402 -9.27 22.07 15.05
CA HIS A 402 -9.28 20.68 14.60
C HIS A 402 -8.39 20.43 13.39
N GLY A 403 -7.85 21.47 12.76
CA GLY A 403 -6.94 21.36 11.61
C GLY A 403 -7.40 22.14 10.38
N PRO A 404 -6.87 21.84 9.19
CA PRO A 404 -7.21 22.54 7.97
C PRO A 404 -8.68 22.35 7.60
N VAL A 405 -9.29 23.45 7.16
CA VAL A 405 -10.64 23.44 6.60
C VAL A 405 -10.57 22.86 5.18
N ILE A 406 -11.24 21.73 4.96
CA ILE A 406 -11.28 21.02 3.69
C ILE A 406 -12.50 21.36 2.84
N TYR A 407 -13.54 21.92 3.47
CA TYR A 407 -14.75 22.43 2.82
C TYR A 407 -15.29 23.62 3.63
N LEU A 408 -15.73 24.65 2.94
CA LEU A 408 -16.35 25.85 3.50
C LEU A 408 -17.52 26.27 2.62
N ASP A 409 -18.70 26.38 3.22
CA ASP A 409 -19.92 26.90 2.60
C ASP A 409 -20.47 28.03 3.47
N GLU A 410 -20.25 29.26 3.02
CA GLU A 410 -20.66 30.48 3.74
C GLU A 410 -22.17 30.66 3.73
N GLU A 411 -22.87 30.19 2.67
CA GLU A 411 -24.32 30.32 2.54
C GLU A 411 -25.06 29.36 3.48
N LYS A 412 -24.59 28.11 3.55
CA LYS A 412 -25.12 27.08 4.45
C LYS A 412 -24.55 27.16 5.88
N GLN A 413 -23.62 28.07 6.10
CA GLN A 413 -22.96 28.32 7.40
C GLN A 413 -22.33 27.08 8.01
N VAL A 414 -21.64 26.30 7.18
CA VAL A 414 -20.93 25.09 7.60
C VAL A 414 -19.52 25.04 7.02
N ALA A 415 -18.60 24.55 7.84
CA ALA A 415 -17.30 24.11 7.36
C ALA A 415 -17.00 22.70 7.87
N TYR A 416 -16.09 22.02 7.17
CA TYR A 416 -15.54 20.77 7.63
C TYR A 416 -14.02 20.91 7.73
N SER A 417 -13.48 20.57 8.89
CA SER A 417 -12.04 20.52 9.16
C SER A 417 -11.59 19.10 9.45
N LYS A 418 -10.30 18.83 9.27
CA LYS A 418 -9.75 17.49 9.29
C LYS A 418 -8.61 17.37 10.29
N SER A 419 -8.71 16.37 11.18
CA SER A 419 -7.70 16.04 12.16
C SER A 419 -7.06 14.69 11.88
N TRP A 420 -5.74 14.61 12.06
CA TRP A 420 -4.97 13.36 12.05
C TRP A 420 -4.34 13.15 13.43
N SER A 421 -4.49 11.95 13.99
CA SER A 421 -3.94 11.64 15.31
C SER A 421 -2.41 11.66 15.37
N PHE A 422 -1.75 11.47 14.25
CA PHE A 422 -0.29 11.46 14.13
C PHE A 422 0.29 12.82 13.72
N ARG A 423 -0.54 13.84 13.47
CA ARG A 423 -0.06 15.17 13.05
C ARG A 423 0.89 15.78 14.07
N GLY A 424 2.07 16.18 13.60
CA GLY A 424 3.14 16.73 14.43
C GLY A 424 4.07 15.68 15.05
N THR A 425 3.77 14.38 14.91
CA THR A 425 4.57 13.27 15.45
C THR A 425 5.22 12.38 14.38
N GLU A 426 5.14 12.77 13.12
CA GLU A 426 5.66 11.99 11.98
C GLU A 426 7.18 11.80 12.07
N GLY A 427 7.91 12.77 12.62
CA GLY A 427 9.34 12.65 12.91
C GLY A 427 9.66 11.52 13.89
N GLN A 428 8.75 11.22 14.84
CA GLN A 428 8.87 10.08 15.75
C GLN A 428 8.71 8.76 14.96
N SER A 429 7.73 8.65 14.05
CA SER A 429 7.56 7.47 13.19
C SER A 429 8.76 7.26 12.26
N TRP A 430 9.31 8.33 11.70
CA TRP A 430 10.53 8.27 10.91
C TRP A 430 11.71 7.71 11.72
N SER A 431 11.91 8.22 12.96
CA SER A 431 12.93 7.70 13.88
C SER A 431 12.69 6.25 14.25
N ALA A 432 11.43 5.85 14.43
CA ALA A 432 11.07 4.47 14.75
C ALA A 432 11.47 3.49 13.61
N TYR A 433 11.27 3.85 12.34
CA TYR A 433 11.79 3.06 11.21
C TYR A 433 13.30 2.89 11.28
N LEU A 434 14.02 3.97 11.49
CA LEU A 434 15.48 3.89 11.61
C LEU A 434 15.90 3.00 12.77
N GLN A 435 15.24 3.12 13.93
CA GLN A 435 15.53 2.33 15.12
C GLN A 435 15.23 0.83 14.94
N THR A 436 14.24 0.44 14.13
CA THR A 436 14.00 -0.98 13.82
C THR A 436 15.17 -1.58 13.04
N ASN A 437 15.78 -0.85 12.10
CA ASN A 437 16.96 -1.31 11.36
C ASN A 437 18.20 -1.50 12.26
N TRP A 438 18.29 -0.76 13.35
CA TRP A 438 19.38 -0.83 14.32
C TRP A 438 19.07 -1.71 15.53
N ALA A 439 17.93 -2.40 15.53
CA ALA A 439 17.59 -3.38 16.56
C ALA A 439 18.54 -4.60 16.47
N HIS A 440 18.76 -5.25 17.61
CA HIS A 440 19.61 -6.44 17.70
C HIS A 440 18.86 -7.68 18.16
N ASN A 441 17.62 -7.54 18.56
CA ASN A 441 16.76 -8.61 19.05
C ASN A 441 15.28 -8.17 19.07
N LEU A 442 14.40 -9.12 19.30
CA LEU A 442 12.95 -8.92 19.36
C LEU A 442 12.53 -7.79 20.31
N ASN A 443 13.13 -7.71 21.51
CA ASN A 443 12.75 -6.67 22.49
C ASN A 443 13.09 -5.26 22.00
N GLN A 444 14.25 -5.08 21.37
CA GLN A 444 14.63 -3.78 20.80
C GLN A 444 13.76 -3.43 19.59
N PHE A 445 13.48 -4.40 18.72
CA PHE A 445 12.58 -4.23 17.60
C PHE A 445 11.17 -3.83 18.06
N LYS A 446 10.58 -4.58 19.01
CA LYS A 446 9.28 -4.28 19.60
C LYS A 446 9.23 -2.87 20.21
N LYS A 447 10.28 -2.47 20.94
CA LYS A 447 10.37 -1.13 21.52
C LYS A 447 10.39 -0.04 20.43
N ALA A 448 11.16 -0.24 19.36
CA ALA A 448 11.21 0.70 18.23
C ALA A 448 9.86 0.75 17.51
N ALA A 449 9.27 -0.38 17.17
CA ALA A 449 7.98 -0.47 16.50
C ALA A 449 6.86 0.26 17.27
N ARG A 450 6.80 0.13 18.59
CA ARG A 450 5.80 0.81 19.43
C ARG A 450 5.90 2.33 19.47
N ASN A 451 7.01 2.90 19.03
CA ASN A 451 7.16 4.34 18.88
C ASN A 451 6.53 4.88 17.58
N PHE A 452 6.01 4.01 16.76
CA PHE A 452 5.34 4.40 15.51
C PHE A 452 3.98 5.03 15.81
N THR A 453 3.71 6.20 15.26
CA THR A 453 2.46 6.95 15.49
C THR A 453 1.45 6.78 14.37
N MET A 454 1.88 6.38 13.18
CA MET A 454 1.03 6.08 12.04
C MET A 454 0.57 4.61 12.07
N SER A 455 -0.61 4.30 11.51
CA SER A 455 -1.18 2.95 11.55
C SER A 455 -0.42 1.99 10.63
N LEU A 456 0.29 1.03 11.21
CA LEU A 456 1.10 0.04 10.49
C LEU A 456 1.05 -1.30 11.21
N ASN A 457 1.30 -2.37 10.47
CA ASN A 457 1.55 -3.70 11.00
C ASN A 457 3.02 -4.06 10.77
N TRP A 458 3.72 -4.50 11.82
CA TRP A 458 5.08 -4.99 11.76
C TRP A 458 5.14 -6.50 11.92
N PHE A 459 6.02 -7.12 11.14
CA PHE A 459 6.32 -8.56 11.14
C PHE A 459 7.81 -8.75 11.41
N TYR A 460 8.12 -9.68 12.27
CA TYR A 460 9.46 -9.99 12.73
C TYR A 460 9.66 -11.49 12.78
N ALA A 461 10.82 -11.98 12.33
CA ALA A 461 11.27 -13.34 12.56
C ALA A 461 12.78 -13.35 12.84
N ASP A 462 13.27 -14.24 13.72
CA ASP A 462 14.70 -14.29 14.09
C ASP A 462 15.32 -15.67 14.03
N LYS A 463 16.65 -15.70 14.13
CA LYS A 463 17.45 -16.94 14.15
C LYS A 463 17.20 -17.85 15.32
N GLN A 464 16.56 -17.37 16.38
CA GLN A 464 16.14 -18.15 17.52
C GLN A 464 14.82 -18.88 17.26
N GLY A 465 14.21 -18.63 16.10
CA GLY A 465 12.94 -19.21 15.70
C GLY A 465 11.71 -18.43 16.15
N ASN A 466 11.90 -17.27 16.79
CA ASN A 466 10.79 -16.42 17.20
C ASN A 466 10.18 -15.70 16.02
N ILE A 467 8.85 -15.53 16.08
CA ILE A 467 8.09 -14.63 15.22
C ILE A 467 7.31 -13.63 16.06
N GLY A 468 7.05 -12.45 15.51
CA GLY A 468 6.31 -11.39 16.19
C GLY A 468 5.47 -10.55 15.23
N TYR A 469 4.25 -10.25 15.67
CA TYR A 469 3.33 -9.31 15.02
C TYR A 469 3.04 -8.13 15.93
N PHE A 470 3.08 -6.91 15.39
CA PHE A 470 2.81 -5.68 16.14
C PHE A 470 1.97 -4.75 15.29
N HIS A 471 0.69 -4.55 15.67
CA HIS A 471 -0.11 -3.47 15.15
C HIS A 471 0.27 -2.18 15.90
N VAL A 472 0.63 -1.14 15.18
CA VAL A 472 1.12 0.11 15.76
C VAL A 472 0.31 1.31 15.27
N GLY A 473 0.45 2.43 15.96
CA GLY A 473 -0.24 3.67 15.65
C GLY A 473 -0.71 4.38 16.92
N GLN A 474 -0.89 5.68 16.82
CA GLN A 474 -1.44 6.53 17.87
C GLN A 474 -2.93 6.73 17.61
N TYR A 475 -3.80 6.13 18.43
CA TYR A 475 -5.24 6.17 18.26
C TYR A 475 -5.90 7.11 19.26
N PRO A 476 -6.79 8.02 18.81
CA PRO A 476 -7.44 8.96 19.71
C PRO A 476 -8.47 8.27 20.63
N LYS A 477 -8.63 8.81 21.82
CA LYS A 477 -9.74 8.48 22.73
C LYS A 477 -10.93 9.37 22.40
N ARG A 478 -11.85 8.81 21.62
CA ARG A 478 -13.08 9.48 21.17
C ARG A 478 -14.20 9.37 22.19
N ASP A 479 -15.09 10.35 22.21
CA ASP A 479 -16.30 10.32 23.02
C ASP A 479 -17.24 9.19 22.54
N GLN A 480 -17.57 8.27 23.43
CA GLN A 480 -18.39 7.11 23.15
C GLN A 480 -19.86 7.43 22.81
N ARG A 481 -20.28 8.67 22.99
CA ARG A 481 -21.62 9.16 22.58
C ARG A 481 -21.71 9.40 21.07
N LEU A 482 -20.60 9.40 20.35
CA LEU A 482 -20.52 9.61 18.91
C LEU A 482 -20.63 8.31 18.11
N ASP A 483 -21.08 8.44 16.89
CA ASP A 483 -20.86 7.44 15.85
C ASP A 483 -19.62 7.85 15.03
N PHE A 484 -18.54 7.11 15.18
CA PHE A 484 -17.25 7.45 14.58
C PHE A 484 -17.21 7.26 13.05
N ARG A 485 -18.28 6.74 12.46
CA ARG A 485 -18.44 6.63 11.02
C ARG A 485 -18.91 7.95 10.38
N LEU A 486 -19.22 8.97 11.17
CA LEU A 486 -19.86 10.23 10.77
C LEU A 486 -19.09 11.43 11.33
N PRO A 487 -19.12 12.60 10.65
CA PRO A 487 -18.41 13.79 11.12
C PRO A 487 -18.74 14.17 12.56
N THR A 488 -17.73 14.49 13.33
CA THR A 488 -17.82 14.92 14.72
C THR A 488 -18.26 16.38 14.81
N PRO A 489 -19.20 16.79 15.68
CA PRO A 489 -19.49 18.20 15.89
C PRO A 489 -18.31 18.95 16.48
N GLY A 490 -17.87 20.03 15.79
CA GLY A 490 -16.68 20.82 16.12
C GLY A 490 -16.88 21.89 17.21
N THR A 491 -17.92 21.76 18.06
CA THR A 491 -18.29 22.77 19.05
C THR A 491 -17.49 22.72 20.36
N GLY A 492 -16.50 21.84 20.46
CA GLY A 492 -15.62 21.68 21.62
C GLY A 492 -16.16 20.77 22.73
N GLN A 493 -17.28 20.05 22.47
CA GLN A 493 -17.89 19.11 23.43
C GLN A 493 -17.42 17.66 23.24
N TYR A 494 -16.81 17.36 22.10
CA TYR A 494 -16.50 16.02 21.66
C TYR A 494 -15.04 15.87 21.21
N GLU A 495 -14.18 16.63 21.88
CA GLU A 495 -12.74 16.59 21.66
C GLU A 495 -12.16 15.21 21.97
N TRP A 496 -11.04 14.89 21.36
CA TRP A 496 -10.26 13.73 21.76
C TRP A 496 -9.72 13.91 23.20
N ASP A 497 -10.00 12.95 24.07
CA ASP A 497 -9.43 12.89 25.42
C ASP A 497 -8.03 12.24 25.40
N GLY A 498 -7.12 12.85 24.63
CA GLY A 498 -5.78 12.33 24.41
C GLY A 498 -5.77 11.06 23.55
N PHE A 499 -4.75 10.23 23.74
CA PHE A 499 -4.50 9.04 22.92
C PHE A 499 -4.49 7.76 23.77
N LYS A 500 -4.79 6.63 23.14
CA LYS A 500 -4.64 5.31 23.73
C LYS A 500 -3.16 5.02 23.95
N ASP A 501 -2.85 4.26 24.99
CA ASP A 501 -1.47 3.80 25.22
C ASP A 501 -1.07 2.82 24.11
N THR A 502 -0.03 3.15 23.38
CA THR A 502 0.50 2.32 22.28
C THR A 502 0.99 0.94 22.73
N ALA A 503 1.30 0.78 24.03
CA ALA A 503 1.65 -0.51 24.62
C ALA A 503 0.50 -1.52 24.56
N ASN A 504 -0.74 -1.03 24.50
CA ASN A 504 -1.95 -1.83 24.45
C ASN A 504 -2.46 -2.10 23.02
N ASN A 505 -1.74 -1.65 22.00
CA ASN A 505 -2.09 -2.02 20.63
C ASN A 505 -1.89 -3.52 20.41
N PRO A 506 -2.71 -4.17 19.56
CA PRO A 506 -2.64 -5.60 19.30
C PRO A 506 -1.22 -6.07 18.96
N SER A 507 -0.75 -7.09 19.62
CA SER A 507 0.54 -7.72 19.33
C SER A 507 0.58 -9.16 19.78
N GLU A 508 1.26 -10.01 19.02
CA GLU A 508 1.41 -11.42 19.33
C GLU A 508 2.84 -11.89 19.05
N ILE A 509 3.36 -12.75 19.91
CA ILE A 509 4.71 -13.32 19.77
C ILE A 509 4.57 -14.83 19.91
N ASN A 510 5.11 -15.58 18.95
CA ASN A 510 5.10 -17.04 18.91
C ASN A 510 3.70 -17.63 19.13
N PRO A 511 2.72 -17.31 18.24
CA PRO A 511 1.38 -17.88 18.36
C PRO A 511 1.41 -19.42 18.27
N ASP A 512 0.54 -20.10 19.01
CA ASP A 512 0.44 -21.56 19.04
C ASP A 512 0.21 -22.19 17.65
N VAL A 513 -0.44 -21.45 16.73
CA VAL A 513 -0.62 -21.89 15.33
C VAL A 513 0.68 -21.87 14.52
N GLY A 514 1.76 -21.31 15.04
CA GLY A 514 3.10 -21.28 14.47
C GLY A 514 3.29 -20.30 13.30
N PHE A 515 2.30 -19.48 12.95
CA PHE A 515 2.42 -18.47 11.90
C PHE A 515 1.53 -17.25 12.14
N VAL A 516 1.83 -16.14 11.46
CA VAL A 516 0.94 -14.99 11.34
C VAL A 516 0.78 -14.62 9.86
N ALA A 517 -0.47 -14.46 9.43
CA ALA A 517 -0.84 -14.00 8.09
C ALA A 517 -1.48 -12.62 8.14
N ASN A 518 -1.14 -11.78 7.18
CA ASN A 518 -1.75 -10.47 7.03
C ASN A 518 -1.89 -10.07 5.56
N TRP A 519 -2.99 -9.42 5.24
CA TRP A 519 -3.20 -8.76 3.95
C TRP A 519 -4.00 -7.47 4.15
N ASN A 520 -3.58 -6.65 5.11
CA ASN A 520 -4.27 -5.46 5.61
C ASN A 520 -5.63 -5.80 6.27
N ASN A 521 -5.77 -7.00 6.79
CA ASN A 521 -6.95 -7.45 7.52
C ASN A 521 -6.94 -6.92 8.96
N LYS A 522 -8.03 -7.19 9.63
CA LYS A 522 -8.27 -6.82 11.02
C LYS A 522 -7.17 -7.36 11.94
N PRO A 523 -6.58 -6.54 12.82
CA PRO A 523 -5.44 -6.97 13.65
C PRO A 523 -5.82 -7.99 14.73
N SER A 524 -6.99 -7.83 15.37
CA SER A 524 -7.49 -8.73 16.43
C SER A 524 -9.02 -8.74 16.45
N PRO A 525 -9.68 -9.77 17.05
CA PRO A 525 -11.13 -9.94 17.02
C PRO A 525 -11.92 -8.74 17.51
N ASN A 526 -11.45 -8.06 18.54
CA ASN A 526 -12.12 -6.93 19.17
C ASN A 526 -11.67 -5.55 18.63
N TRP A 527 -10.89 -5.52 17.55
CA TRP A 527 -10.48 -4.27 16.94
C TRP A 527 -11.63 -3.67 16.13
N GLN A 528 -11.90 -2.38 16.33
CA GLN A 528 -12.97 -1.67 15.64
C GLN A 528 -12.59 -1.43 14.17
N ASN A 529 -13.58 -1.53 13.27
CA ASN A 529 -13.41 -1.09 11.90
C ASN A 529 -13.14 0.43 11.88
N ALA A 530 -12.16 0.85 11.07
CA ALA A 530 -12.05 2.24 10.66
C ALA A 530 -13.05 2.52 9.52
N GLU A 531 -13.20 3.77 9.15
CA GLU A 531 -14.18 4.20 8.14
C GLU A 531 -14.01 3.51 6.80
N LEU A 532 -12.77 3.22 6.40
CA LEU A 532 -12.42 2.47 5.18
C LEU A 532 -12.34 0.95 5.35
N SER A 533 -12.52 0.44 6.56
CA SER A 533 -12.37 -1.00 6.85
C SER A 533 -13.70 -1.76 6.87
N PHE A 534 -14.73 -1.23 6.18
CA PHE A 534 -16.02 -1.92 5.99
C PHE A 534 -15.84 -3.23 5.19
N ASN A 535 -14.76 -3.39 4.45
CA ASN A 535 -14.37 -4.62 3.77
C ASN A 535 -13.67 -5.64 4.68
N TRP A 536 -13.51 -5.37 5.98
CA TRP A 536 -13.13 -6.37 6.97
C TRP A 536 -14.33 -7.27 7.24
N GLY A 537 -14.57 -8.22 6.35
CA GLY A 537 -15.62 -9.21 6.40
C GLY A 537 -15.07 -10.63 6.40
N ALA A 538 -15.96 -11.61 6.48
CA ALA A 538 -15.59 -13.02 6.42
C ALA A 538 -14.92 -13.41 5.08
N ASP A 539 -15.23 -12.70 4.02
CA ASP A 539 -14.73 -12.86 2.65
C ASP A 539 -13.37 -12.18 2.42
N HIS A 540 -12.71 -11.68 3.48
CA HIS A 540 -11.44 -11.00 3.33
C HIS A 540 -10.35 -11.90 2.74
N ARG A 541 -9.60 -11.35 1.77
CA ARG A 541 -8.60 -12.07 0.96
C ARG A 541 -7.50 -12.79 1.74
N VAL A 542 -7.18 -12.37 2.96
CA VAL A 542 -6.17 -13.00 3.83
C VAL A 542 -6.50 -14.45 4.16
N GLN A 543 -7.79 -14.82 4.06
CA GLN A 543 -8.25 -16.17 4.34
C GLN A 543 -7.55 -17.22 3.45
N GLN A 544 -7.11 -16.82 2.25
CA GLN A 544 -6.33 -17.70 1.36
C GLN A 544 -4.99 -18.11 1.98
N TYR A 545 -4.30 -17.18 2.64
CA TYR A 545 -3.05 -17.51 3.35
C TYR A 545 -3.31 -18.35 4.60
N ILE A 546 -4.32 -17.96 5.38
CA ILE A 546 -4.67 -18.66 6.63
C ILE A 546 -5.04 -20.12 6.35
N ASP A 547 -5.88 -20.38 5.35
CA ASP A 547 -6.32 -21.73 5.04
C ASP A 547 -5.16 -22.63 4.59
N GLN A 548 -4.33 -22.13 3.69
CA GLN A 548 -3.21 -22.91 3.16
C GLN A 548 -2.13 -23.12 4.23
N ALA A 549 -1.81 -22.09 5.01
CA ALA A 549 -0.87 -22.23 6.10
C ALA A 549 -1.39 -23.18 7.21
N LYS A 550 -2.69 -23.19 7.51
CA LYS A 550 -3.28 -24.16 8.46
C LYS A 550 -3.28 -25.59 7.93
N LYS A 551 -3.54 -25.77 6.62
CA LYS A 551 -3.59 -27.07 5.99
C LYS A 551 -2.23 -27.77 5.93
N ALA A 552 -1.15 -27.03 5.73
CA ALA A 552 0.20 -27.55 5.72
C ALA A 552 0.59 -28.03 7.14
N ASP A 553 1.26 -29.15 7.27
CA ASP A 553 1.85 -29.61 8.56
C ASP A 553 3.08 -28.78 8.88
N LYS A 554 4.00 -28.68 7.93
CA LYS A 554 5.19 -27.83 7.95
C LYS A 554 5.25 -27.00 6.67
N LEU A 555 6.01 -25.94 6.69
CA LEU A 555 6.24 -25.06 5.54
C LEU A 555 7.73 -24.86 5.31
N ASN A 556 8.11 -24.76 4.04
CA ASN A 556 9.41 -24.27 3.61
C ASN A 556 9.23 -22.97 2.78
N LEU A 557 10.33 -22.32 2.42
CA LEU A 557 10.28 -21.02 1.75
C LEU A 557 9.63 -21.09 0.34
N GLN A 558 9.78 -22.22 -0.35
CA GLN A 558 9.15 -22.44 -1.66
C GLN A 558 7.63 -22.60 -1.51
N GLU A 559 7.16 -23.34 -0.50
CA GLU A 559 5.73 -23.49 -0.25
C GLU A 559 5.07 -22.17 0.14
N ILE A 560 5.77 -21.29 0.87
CA ILE A 560 5.29 -19.93 1.13
C ILE A 560 5.16 -19.14 -0.18
N ASN A 561 6.11 -19.29 -1.10
CA ASN A 561 6.03 -18.70 -2.44
C ASN A 561 4.86 -19.27 -3.25
N ASP A 562 4.62 -20.58 -3.19
CA ASP A 562 3.52 -21.25 -3.88
C ASP A 562 2.14 -20.81 -3.33
N ILE A 563 2.05 -20.59 -2.00
CA ILE A 563 0.85 -20.01 -1.36
C ILE A 563 0.58 -18.61 -1.92
N ASN A 564 1.62 -17.77 -2.03
CA ASN A 564 1.46 -16.42 -2.60
C ASN A 564 1.11 -16.46 -4.09
N TYR A 565 1.70 -17.38 -4.87
CA TYR A 565 1.37 -17.59 -6.27
C TYR A 565 -0.11 -17.93 -6.44
N HIS A 566 -0.58 -18.97 -5.73
CA HIS A 566 -1.96 -19.38 -5.74
C HIS A 566 -2.92 -18.24 -5.35
N ALA A 567 -2.62 -17.55 -4.24
CA ALA A 567 -3.43 -16.43 -3.77
C ALA A 567 -3.46 -15.23 -4.74
N SER A 568 -2.46 -15.13 -5.64
CA SER A 568 -2.37 -14.08 -6.65
C SER A 568 -3.27 -14.31 -7.86
N LEU A 569 -3.57 -15.57 -8.14
CA LEU A 569 -4.34 -16.01 -9.32
C LEU A 569 -5.77 -16.46 -8.99
N VAL A 570 -6.02 -16.90 -7.74
CA VAL A 570 -7.34 -17.42 -7.36
C VAL A 570 -8.40 -16.33 -7.45
N ASN A 571 -9.56 -16.67 -8.03
CA ASN A 571 -10.74 -15.83 -7.91
C ASN A 571 -11.26 -15.90 -6.47
N LEU A 572 -10.97 -14.87 -5.69
CA LEU A 572 -11.19 -14.86 -4.25
C LEU A 572 -12.66 -15.01 -3.83
N ARG A 573 -13.59 -14.66 -4.72
CA ARG A 573 -15.05 -14.77 -4.51
C ARG A 573 -15.54 -16.20 -4.58
N THR A 574 -14.86 -17.08 -5.32
CA THR A 574 -15.30 -18.47 -5.53
C THR A 574 -15.45 -19.25 -4.23
N LYS A 575 -14.56 -19.06 -3.27
CA LYS A 575 -14.66 -19.72 -1.96
C LYS A 575 -15.99 -19.46 -1.27
N TRP A 576 -16.54 -18.25 -1.42
CA TRP A 576 -17.67 -17.77 -0.65
C TRP A 576 -18.98 -17.85 -1.39
N PHE A 577 -18.97 -17.73 -2.72
CA PHE A 577 -20.20 -17.58 -3.51
C PHE A 577 -20.43 -18.74 -4.50
N LYS A 578 -19.37 -19.38 -4.98
CA LYS A 578 -19.51 -20.54 -5.88
C LYS A 578 -20.29 -21.70 -5.25
N PRO A 579 -20.17 -22.04 -3.95
CA PRO A 579 -21.02 -23.07 -3.36
C PRO A 579 -22.51 -22.79 -3.50
N TYR A 580 -22.96 -21.57 -3.22
CA TYR A 580 -24.37 -21.19 -3.38
C TYR A 580 -24.86 -21.30 -4.84
N LEU A 581 -23.99 -20.89 -5.78
CA LEU A 581 -24.29 -21.02 -7.21
C LEU A 581 -24.42 -22.49 -7.62
N LEU A 582 -23.51 -23.35 -7.17
CA LEU A 582 -23.55 -24.77 -7.48
C LEU A 582 -24.78 -25.48 -6.87
N ASP A 583 -25.11 -25.20 -5.60
CA ASP A 583 -26.27 -25.77 -4.92
C ASP A 583 -27.56 -25.37 -5.64
N THR A 584 -27.69 -24.06 -6.00
CA THR A 584 -28.85 -23.57 -6.75
C THR A 584 -28.95 -24.20 -8.14
N LEU A 585 -27.83 -24.37 -8.84
CA LEU A 585 -27.80 -25.05 -10.13
C LEU A 585 -28.25 -26.52 -10.02
N GLU A 586 -27.74 -27.27 -9.03
CA GLU A 586 -28.05 -28.69 -8.82
C GLU A 586 -29.55 -28.93 -8.64
N GLU A 587 -30.25 -28.00 -8.00
CA GLU A 587 -31.71 -28.05 -7.84
C GLU A 587 -32.50 -27.74 -9.12
N ASN A 588 -31.85 -27.11 -10.13
CA ASN A 588 -32.52 -26.61 -11.32
C ASN A 588 -32.15 -27.35 -12.64
N ILE A 589 -31.04 -28.11 -12.66
CA ILE A 589 -30.57 -28.80 -13.89
C ILE A 589 -31.55 -29.80 -14.47
N ASP A 590 -32.36 -30.44 -13.64
CA ASP A 590 -33.38 -31.39 -14.13
C ASP A 590 -34.51 -30.70 -14.91
N LYS A 591 -34.78 -29.43 -14.61
CA LYS A 591 -35.79 -28.60 -15.27
C LYS A 591 -35.22 -27.84 -16.47
N ASN A 592 -33.93 -27.55 -16.45
CA ASN A 592 -33.21 -26.75 -17.45
C ASN A 592 -31.92 -27.49 -17.85
N PRO A 593 -31.97 -28.42 -18.77
CA PRO A 593 -30.83 -29.26 -19.17
C PRO A 593 -29.60 -28.46 -19.66
N GLU A 594 -29.79 -27.26 -20.20
CA GLU A 594 -28.74 -26.36 -20.65
C GLU A 594 -27.85 -25.92 -19.50
N LEU A 595 -28.38 -25.84 -18.29
CA LEU A 595 -27.59 -25.47 -17.10
C LEU A 595 -26.63 -26.58 -16.65
N LYS A 596 -26.79 -27.80 -17.18
CA LYS A 596 -25.93 -28.92 -16.80
C LYS A 596 -24.48 -28.71 -17.25
N GLU A 597 -24.27 -28.14 -18.41
CA GLU A 597 -22.94 -27.82 -18.91
C GLU A 597 -22.28 -26.72 -18.09
N VAL A 598 -23.00 -25.66 -17.81
CA VAL A 598 -22.56 -24.57 -16.89
C VAL A 598 -22.13 -25.12 -15.53
N TYR A 599 -22.97 -26.02 -14.95
CA TYR A 599 -22.67 -26.68 -13.68
C TYR A 599 -21.35 -27.47 -13.74
N GLN A 600 -21.13 -28.23 -14.84
CA GLN A 600 -19.92 -29.03 -14.98
C GLN A 600 -18.65 -28.16 -15.10
N TYR A 601 -18.70 -27.09 -15.92
CA TYR A 601 -17.58 -26.14 -15.98
C TYR A 601 -17.24 -25.55 -14.61
N LEU A 602 -18.24 -25.01 -13.92
CA LEU A 602 -18.05 -24.41 -12.60
C LEU A 602 -17.55 -25.41 -11.56
N LYS A 603 -18.12 -26.64 -11.54
CA LYS A 603 -17.75 -27.68 -10.58
C LYS A 603 -16.30 -28.14 -10.75
N ASN A 604 -15.85 -28.31 -12.00
CA ASN A 604 -14.52 -28.82 -12.32
C ASN A 604 -13.43 -27.76 -12.31
N TRP A 605 -13.78 -26.47 -12.27
CA TRP A 605 -12.83 -25.37 -12.24
C TRP A 605 -12.07 -25.31 -10.92
N ASN A 606 -10.73 -25.19 -11.01
CA ASN A 606 -9.81 -25.05 -9.89
C ASN A 606 -9.87 -23.66 -9.20
N ASN A 607 -10.72 -22.75 -9.70
CA ASN A 607 -10.91 -21.38 -9.27
C ASN A 607 -9.73 -20.43 -9.56
N LEU A 608 -8.77 -20.83 -10.37
CA LEU A 608 -7.63 -20.02 -10.78
C LEU A 608 -7.88 -19.35 -12.13
N ASN A 609 -7.43 -18.12 -12.24
CA ASN A 609 -7.38 -17.37 -13.50
C ASN A 609 -5.98 -17.63 -14.10
N GLU A 610 -5.81 -18.77 -14.75
CA GLU A 610 -4.55 -19.24 -15.33
C GLU A 610 -4.62 -19.26 -16.85
N ASP A 611 -3.48 -19.02 -17.49
CA ASP A 611 -3.18 -19.25 -18.89
C ASP A 611 -1.94 -20.16 -18.94
N LEU A 612 -2.14 -21.46 -18.99
CA LEU A 612 -1.07 -22.45 -18.94
C LEU A 612 -0.57 -22.85 -20.33
N ASN A 613 -1.38 -22.57 -21.36
CA ASN A 613 -1.07 -22.86 -22.75
C ASN A 613 -0.42 -21.66 -23.47
N ASP A 614 -0.37 -20.48 -22.82
CA ASP A 614 0.27 -19.25 -23.29
C ASP A 614 -0.37 -18.72 -24.59
N ASP A 615 -1.72 -18.74 -24.62
CA ASP A 615 -2.51 -18.26 -25.77
C ASP A 615 -3.22 -16.93 -25.54
N ASP A 616 -2.87 -16.25 -24.43
CA ASP A 616 -3.44 -14.98 -23.99
C ASP A 616 -4.91 -15.06 -23.51
N TYR A 617 -5.46 -16.26 -23.28
CA TYR A 617 -6.79 -16.48 -22.74
C TYR A 617 -6.72 -17.32 -21.44
N TYR A 618 -7.64 -17.08 -20.51
CA TYR A 618 -7.75 -17.94 -19.33
C TYR A 618 -8.27 -19.32 -19.76
N ASP A 619 -7.63 -20.39 -19.32
CA ASP A 619 -7.84 -21.78 -19.73
C ASP A 619 -9.26 -22.33 -19.54
N SER A 620 -10.11 -21.68 -18.74
CA SER A 620 -11.40 -22.23 -18.35
C SER A 620 -12.58 -21.31 -18.68
N PRO A 621 -13.59 -21.80 -19.42
CA PRO A 621 -14.87 -21.10 -19.60
C PRO A 621 -15.55 -20.73 -18.26
N ALA A 622 -15.30 -21.50 -17.20
CA ALA A 622 -15.84 -21.22 -15.87
C ALA A 622 -15.38 -19.86 -15.31
N THR A 623 -14.19 -19.37 -15.67
CA THR A 623 -13.73 -18.04 -15.32
C THR A 623 -14.67 -16.98 -15.89
N THR A 624 -14.98 -17.08 -17.17
CA THR A 624 -15.89 -16.15 -17.89
C THR A 624 -17.31 -16.23 -17.33
N ILE A 625 -17.84 -17.44 -17.17
CA ILE A 625 -19.19 -17.66 -16.63
C ILE A 625 -19.32 -17.09 -15.21
N PHE A 626 -18.35 -17.37 -14.33
CA PHE A 626 -18.40 -16.90 -12.95
C PHE A 626 -18.27 -15.39 -12.85
N GLU A 627 -17.38 -14.78 -13.62
CA GLU A 627 -17.21 -13.32 -13.66
C GLU A 627 -18.45 -12.60 -14.20
N ALA A 628 -19.07 -13.14 -15.28
CA ALA A 628 -20.30 -12.60 -15.83
C ALA A 628 -21.47 -12.74 -14.84
N TRP A 629 -21.62 -13.91 -14.21
CA TRP A 629 -22.60 -14.10 -13.14
C TRP A 629 -22.40 -13.10 -12.01
N TRP A 630 -21.19 -12.99 -11.48
CA TRP A 630 -20.90 -12.08 -10.37
C TRP A 630 -21.14 -10.61 -10.71
N SER A 631 -20.94 -10.21 -11.96
CA SER A 631 -21.17 -8.81 -12.37
C SER A 631 -22.63 -8.37 -12.18
N ASN A 632 -23.57 -9.32 -12.19
CA ASN A 632 -24.99 -9.09 -12.03
C ASN A 632 -25.47 -9.24 -10.57
N VAL A 633 -24.86 -10.11 -9.77
CA VAL A 633 -25.30 -10.43 -8.40
C VAL A 633 -25.41 -9.21 -7.49
N PRO A 634 -24.39 -8.36 -7.30
CA PRO A 634 -24.50 -7.19 -6.42
C PRO A 634 -25.50 -6.14 -6.93
N ALA A 635 -25.69 -6.06 -8.26
CA ALA A 635 -26.64 -5.14 -8.85
C ALA A 635 -28.07 -5.59 -8.59
N ASN A 636 -28.38 -6.87 -8.83
CA ASN A 636 -29.71 -7.43 -8.59
C ASN A 636 -30.06 -7.47 -7.11
N LEU A 637 -29.07 -7.60 -6.23
CA LEU A 637 -29.28 -7.68 -4.79
C LEU A 637 -29.43 -6.31 -4.09
N LEU A 638 -28.79 -5.25 -4.59
CA LEU A 638 -28.54 -4.05 -3.80
C LEU A 638 -28.97 -2.74 -4.48
N LYS A 639 -29.14 -2.75 -5.82
CA LYS A 639 -29.26 -1.49 -6.58
C LYS A 639 -30.59 -0.77 -6.34
N ASP A 640 -31.65 -1.51 -6.20
CA ASP A 640 -33.01 -0.98 -5.96
C ASP A 640 -33.09 -0.28 -4.59
N ASP A 641 -32.51 -0.88 -3.55
CA ASP A 641 -32.48 -0.33 -2.20
C ASP A 641 -31.49 0.81 -2.04
N LEU A 642 -30.38 0.79 -2.73
CA LEU A 642 -29.36 1.84 -2.65
C LEU A 642 -29.62 3.02 -3.59
N GLY A 643 -30.43 2.85 -4.62
CA GLY A 643 -30.81 3.89 -5.56
C GLY A 643 -29.60 4.65 -6.10
N LYS A 644 -29.58 5.98 -5.88
CA LYS A 644 -28.46 6.84 -6.32
C LYS A 644 -27.13 6.47 -5.66
N SER A 645 -27.16 6.00 -4.42
CA SER A 645 -25.96 5.66 -3.66
C SER A 645 -25.26 4.40 -4.18
N TYR A 646 -25.92 3.56 -4.98
CA TYR A 646 -25.32 2.34 -5.50
C TYR A 646 -24.06 2.62 -6.33
N GLY A 647 -24.13 3.62 -7.22
CA GLY A 647 -22.98 4.00 -8.06
C GLY A 647 -21.77 4.43 -7.24
N ASP A 648 -22.00 5.25 -6.20
CA ASP A 648 -20.94 5.76 -5.34
C ASP A 648 -20.37 4.70 -4.40
N LEU A 649 -21.18 3.71 -4.03
CA LEU A 649 -20.81 2.62 -3.14
C LEU A 649 -20.28 1.38 -3.88
N LYS A 650 -20.46 1.27 -5.21
CA LYS A 650 -20.12 0.07 -5.97
C LYS A 650 -18.72 -0.45 -5.66
N GLY A 651 -17.71 0.39 -5.73
CA GLY A 651 -16.32 0.02 -5.41
C GLY A 651 -16.07 -0.24 -3.91
N THR A 652 -17.03 0.07 -3.06
CA THR A 652 -17.00 -0.14 -1.61
C THR A 652 -17.62 -1.47 -1.22
N ILE A 653 -18.80 -1.78 -1.78
CA ILE A 653 -19.60 -2.96 -1.44
C ILE A 653 -19.24 -4.15 -2.31
N ASP A 654 -19.01 -3.94 -3.60
CA ASP A 654 -18.58 -4.94 -4.58
C ASP A 654 -17.18 -4.58 -5.06
N HIS A 655 -16.20 -5.05 -4.36
CA HIS A 655 -14.82 -4.89 -4.77
C HIS A 655 -14.26 -6.18 -5.38
N ARG A 656 -13.14 -6.07 -6.05
CA ARG A 656 -12.44 -7.15 -6.76
C ARG A 656 -12.29 -8.46 -5.96
N TYR A 657 -12.35 -8.38 -4.64
CA TYR A 657 -12.03 -9.49 -3.74
C TYR A 657 -13.25 -10.12 -3.08
N GLY A 658 -14.42 -9.47 -3.10
CA GLY A 658 -15.63 -9.97 -2.49
C GLY A 658 -16.70 -8.90 -2.26
N CYS A 659 -17.77 -9.28 -1.60
CA CYS A 659 -18.85 -8.43 -1.13
C CYS A 659 -19.31 -8.94 0.25
N SER A 660 -18.78 -8.34 1.30
CA SER A 660 -19.12 -8.76 2.67
C SER A 660 -20.61 -8.62 3.00
N LEU A 661 -21.27 -7.59 2.45
CA LEU A 661 -22.72 -7.40 2.59
C LEU A 661 -23.47 -8.53 1.88
N CYS A 662 -23.15 -8.80 0.60
CA CYS A 662 -23.79 -9.89 -0.17
C CYS A 662 -23.62 -11.25 0.53
N LEU A 663 -22.45 -11.51 1.09
CA LEU A 663 -22.20 -12.77 1.82
C LEU A 663 -23.08 -12.89 3.08
N ARG A 664 -23.29 -11.79 3.80
CA ARG A 664 -24.17 -11.80 4.98
C ARG A 664 -25.63 -11.99 4.58
N VAL A 665 -26.07 -11.37 3.49
CA VAL A 665 -27.41 -11.60 2.93
C VAL A 665 -27.60 -13.06 2.52
N PHE A 666 -26.61 -13.64 1.80
CA PHE A 666 -26.67 -15.05 1.37
C PHE A 666 -26.66 -16.04 2.53
N ARG A 667 -25.99 -15.73 3.62
CA ARG A 667 -26.00 -16.53 4.84
C ARG A 667 -27.26 -16.38 5.70
N GLY A 668 -27.96 -15.26 5.56
CA GLY A 668 -29.14 -14.98 6.37
C GLY A 668 -28.85 -15.09 7.87
N ASP A 669 -29.67 -15.84 8.60
CA ASP A 669 -29.54 -16.05 10.06
C ASP A 669 -28.27 -16.81 10.49
N GLU A 670 -27.59 -17.48 9.56
CA GLU A 670 -26.30 -18.17 9.83
C GLU A 670 -25.10 -17.20 9.89
N ALA A 671 -25.28 -15.96 9.46
CA ALA A 671 -24.23 -14.97 9.51
C ALA A 671 -24.00 -14.50 10.97
N GLN A 672 -22.75 -14.55 11.45
CA GLN A 672 -22.38 -14.07 12.80
C GLN A 672 -22.73 -12.58 13.02
N ASN A 673 -22.86 -11.83 11.94
CA ASN A 673 -23.30 -10.44 11.91
C ASN A 673 -24.42 -10.33 10.85
N ALA A 674 -25.58 -10.92 11.14
CA ALA A 674 -26.74 -10.91 10.24
C ALA A 674 -27.15 -9.48 9.87
N VAL A 675 -27.69 -9.32 8.66
CA VAL A 675 -28.18 -8.03 8.18
C VAL A 675 -29.47 -7.63 8.93
N GLN A 676 -29.70 -6.33 9.09
CA GLN A 676 -30.87 -5.78 9.76
C GLN A 676 -32.02 -5.50 8.79
N TYR A 677 -31.66 -5.16 7.55
CA TYR A 677 -32.59 -4.82 6.47
C TYR A 677 -32.89 -6.05 5.59
N ASP A 678 -34.12 -6.14 5.07
CA ASP A 678 -34.51 -7.17 4.10
C ASP A 678 -34.03 -6.79 2.70
N TRP A 679 -32.81 -7.19 2.36
CA TRP A 679 -32.18 -6.96 1.05
C TRP A 679 -32.73 -7.86 -0.06
N LEU A 680 -33.52 -8.85 0.30
CA LEU A 680 -34.11 -9.77 -0.69
C LEU A 680 -35.47 -9.28 -1.17
N ASN A 681 -36.08 -8.30 -0.51
CA ASN A 681 -37.36 -7.71 -0.88
C ASN A 681 -38.48 -8.76 -1.08
N GLY A 682 -38.44 -9.83 -0.26
CA GLY A 682 -39.40 -10.94 -0.32
C GLY A 682 -39.06 -12.03 -1.36
N GLU A 683 -37.98 -11.90 -2.10
CA GLU A 683 -37.43 -12.95 -2.96
C GLU A 683 -36.58 -13.94 -2.17
N SER A 684 -36.22 -15.07 -2.80
CA SER A 684 -35.23 -15.98 -2.23
C SER A 684 -33.83 -15.68 -2.77
N ARG A 685 -32.80 -16.07 -2.04
CA ARG A 685 -31.40 -16.01 -2.49
C ARG A 685 -31.22 -16.74 -3.82
N GLU A 686 -31.88 -17.90 -3.97
CA GLU A 686 -31.83 -18.77 -5.17
C GLU A 686 -32.43 -18.06 -6.39
N GLN A 687 -33.46 -17.23 -6.20
CA GLN A 687 -34.04 -16.40 -7.27
C GLN A 687 -33.03 -15.37 -7.77
N ILE A 688 -32.39 -14.62 -6.87
CA ILE A 688 -31.33 -13.64 -7.22
C ILE A 688 -30.17 -14.33 -7.94
N ILE A 689 -29.72 -15.51 -7.47
CA ILE A 689 -28.65 -16.30 -8.09
C ILE A 689 -29.04 -16.70 -9.53
N MET A 690 -30.25 -17.25 -9.73
CA MET A 690 -30.70 -17.71 -11.03
C MET A 690 -30.98 -16.57 -12.00
N GLU A 691 -31.56 -15.45 -11.54
CA GLU A 691 -31.77 -14.26 -12.36
C GLU A 691 -30.42 -13.71 -12.85
N SER A 692 -29.47 -13.56 -11.95
CA SER A 692 -28.13 -13.09 -12.29
C SER A 692 -27.41 -14.03 -13.26
N LEU A 693 -27.63 -15.35 -13.13
CA LEU A 693 -27.05 -16.34 -14.06
C LEU A 693 -27.69 -16.27 -15.43
N HIS A 694 -29.03 -16.20 -15.52
CA HIS A 694 -29.69 -16.07 -16.81
C HIS A 694 -29.31 -14.81 -17.56
N GLN A 695 -29.15 -13.67 -16.85
CA GLN A 695 -28.65 -12.43 -17.44
C GLN A 695 -27.23 -12.63 -18.00
N ALA A 696 -26.32 -13.22 -17.20
CA ALA A 696 -24.96 -13.54 -17.63
C ALA A 696 -24.88 -14.45 -18.84
N LEU A 697 -25.63 -15.55 -18.83
CA LEU A 697 -25.62 -16.51 -19.95
C LEU A 697 -26.16 -15.89 -21.24
N ASN A 698 -27.21 -15.06 -21.13
CA ASN A 698 -27.75 -14.33 -22.28
C ASN A 698 -26.75 -13.32 -22.87
N GLU A 699 -25.93 -12.70 -22.06
CA GLU A 699 -24.85 -11.79 -22.49
C GLU A 699 -23.74 -12.58 -23.17
N LEU A 700 -23.26 -13.65 -22.53
CA LEU A 700 -22.19 -14.49 -23.06
C LEU A 700 -22.56 -15.17 -24.38
N GLU A 701 -23.80 -15.63 -24.53
CA GLU A 701 -24.26 -16.24 -25.79
C GLU A 701 -24.24 -15.24 -26.96
N LYS A 702 -24.52 -13.98 -26.71
CA LYS A 702 -24.40 -12.92 -27.73
C LYS A 702 -22.95 -12.59 -28.09
N ASP A 703 -22.07 -12.65 -27.08
CA ASP A 703 -20.68 -12.25 -27.26
C ASP A 703 -19.83 -13.37 -27.89
N TYR A 704 -20.12 -14.64 -27.60
CA TYR A 704 -19.28 -15.80 -27.93
C TYR A 704 -19.89 -16.83 -28.88
N ASN A 705 -21.13 -16.65 -29.38
CA ASN A 705 -21.77 -17.59 -30.34
C ASN A 705 -21.94 -19.05 -29.90
N GLY A 706 -22.65 -19.36 -28.83
CA GLY A 706 -23.32 -20.61 -28.54
C GLY A 706 -22.49 -21.86 -28.19
N ASN A 707 -21.18 -21.92 -28.40
CA ASN A 707 -20.32 -23.01 -27.91
C ASN A 707 -19.56 -22.58 -26.63
N MET A 708 -19.90 -23.13 -25.48
CA MET A 708 -19.31 -22.76 -24.19
C MET A 708 -17.81 -23.03 -24.09
N ASP A 709 -17.28 -24.00 -24.87
CA ASP A 709 -15.81 -24.21 -24.89
C ASP A 709 -15.03 -22.96 -25.40
N ASP A 710 -15.69 -22.15 -26.21
CA ASP A 710 -15.11 -20.93 -26.79
C ASP A 710 -15.30 -19.69 -25.89
N TRP A 711 -15.99 -19.83 -24.76
CA TRP A 711 -16.23 -18.70 -23.82
C TRP A 711 -15.01 -18.42 -22.96
N LEU A 712 -13.93 -18.02 -23.58
CA LEU A 712 -12.67 -17.73 -22.91
C LEU A 712 -12.44 -16.21 -22.85
N THR A 713 -12.17 -15.72 -21.68
CA THR A 713 -11.82 -14.30 -21.45
C THR A 713 -10.32 -14.09 -21.67
N GLU A 714 -9.96 -13.06 -22.43
CA GLU A 714 -8.56 -12.63 -22.58
C GLU A 714 -7.91 -12.40 -21.21
N VAL A 715 -6.64 -12.78 -21.10
CA VAL A 715 -5.84 -12.52 -19.90
C VAL A 715 -5.76 -11.02 -19.67
N ARG A 716 -6.21 -10.59 -18.51
CA ARG A 716 -6.07 -9.18 -18.14
C ARG A 716 -4.61 -8.84 -17.95
N THR A 717 -4.12 -7.92 -18.75
CA THR A 717 -2.74 -7.43 -18.66
C THR A 717 -2.67 -5.98 -18.23
N THR A 718 -1.52 -5.57 -17.75
CA THR A 718 -1.14 -4.18 -17.47
C THR A 718 0.33 -4.00 -17.81
N THR A 719 0.82 -2.76 -17.75
CA THR A 719 2.24 -2.45 -17.94
C THR A 719 2.77 -1.63 -16.79
N PHE A 720 4.06 -1.69 -16.55
CA PHE A 720 4.71 -0.76 -15.62
C PHE A 720 4.65 0.65 -16.20
N GLY A 721 4.14 1.60 -15.41
CA GLY A 721 3.94 2.98 -15.85
C GLY A 721 2.65 3.24 -16.65
N ALA A 722 1.78 2.25 -16.89
CA ALA A 722 0.49 2.45 -17.55
C ALA A 722 -0.40 3.46 -16.81
N GLN A 723 -0.25 3.54 -15.50
CA GLN A 723 -0.95 4.50 -14.65
C GLN A 723 -0.23 5.86 -14.56
N SER A 724 1.03 5.93 -14.96
CA SER A 724 1.81 7.16 -15.08
C SER A 724 1.48 7.84 -16.41
N LEU A 725 0.23 8.15 -16.64
CA LEU A 725 -0.28 8.55 -17.93
C LEU A 725 0.22 9.91 -18.41
N ILE A 726 0.27 10.04 -19.75
CA ILE A 726 0.41 11.30 -20.51
C ILE A 726 1.80 11.91 -20.37
N GLY A 727 2.78 11.21 -20.92
CA GLY A 727 4.14 11.72 -20.86
C GLY A 727 4.51 12.00 -19.42
N ALA A 728 4.40 10.95 -18.61
CA ALA A 728 4.80 10.99 -17.21
C ALA A 728 6.01 11.89 -17.08
N PRO A 729 6.02 12.85 -16.13
CA PRO A 729 7.15 13.77 -16.00
C PRO A 729 8.48 13.04 -15.80
N HIS A 730 8.44 11.76 -15.47
CA HIS A 730 9.64 10.94 -15.32
C HIS A 730 9.42 9.50 -15.78
N GLY A 731 10.48 8.91 -16.32
CA GLY A 731 10.45 7.56 -16.85
C GLY A 731 9.84 7.46 -18.24
N LEU A 732 9.86 6.28 -18.79
CA LEU A 732 9.30 5.94 -20.10
C LEU A 732 8.09 5.02 -19.97
N GLY A 733 7.85 4.49 -18.77
CA GLY A 733 6.96 3.36 -18.63
C GLY A 733 7.57 2.09 -19.22
N SER A 734 6.74 1.13 -19.50
CA SER A 734 7.10 -0.10 -20.21
C SER A 734 5.94 -0.50 -21.10
N ASP A 735 6.26 -0.97 -22.29
CA ASP A 735 5.35 -1.59 -23.26
C ASP A 735 5.26 -3.12 -23.08
N ILE A 736 6.02 -3.68 -22.13
CA ILE A 736 5.99 -5.11 -21.82
C ILE A 736 4.73 -5.41 -21.02
N PRO A 737 3.77 -6.17 -21.57
CA PRO A 737 2.58 -6.56 -20.86
C PRO A 737 2.93 -7.57 -19.75
N ILE A 738 2.25 -7.45 -18.63
CA ILE A 738 2.32 -8.39 -17.52
C ILE A 738 0.92 -8.81 -17.11
N PRO A 739 0.69 -10.07 -16.73
CA PRO A 739 -0.61 -10.51 -16.22
C PRO A 739 -1.00 -9.71 -14.96
N VAL A 740 -2.28 -9.37 -14.84
CA VAL A 740 -2.82 -8.75 -13.64
C VAL A 740 -2.93 -9.79 -12.53
N MET A 741 -2.02 -9.76 -11.59
CA MET A 741 -1.96 -10.64 -10.42
C MET A 741 -2.18 -9.85 -9.13
N ASN A 742 -2.78 -10.50 -8.13
CA ASN A 742 -2.97 -9.88 -6.80
C ASN A 742 -1.76 -10.16 -5.90
N ARG A 743 -0.60 -9.65 -6.29
CA ARG A 743 0.67 -9.82 -5.58
C ARG A 743 1.32 -8.47 -5.23
N GLY A 744 2.39 -8.49 -4.44
CA GLY A 744 3.22 -7.33 -4.20
C GLY A 744 3.82 -6.74 -5.48
N SER A 745 3.96 -5.43 -5.57
CA SER A 745 4.81 -4.78 -6.58
C SER A 745 6.30 -5.03 -6.34
N GLU A 746 6.64 -5.46 -5.14
CA GLU A 746 7.88 -6.11 -4.71
C GLU A 746 7.49 -7.34 -3.89
N ASN A 747 8.26 -8.42 -3.95
CA ASN A 747 8.09 -9.58 -3.08
C ASN A 747 9.46 -10.04 -2.57
N HIS A 748 9.57 -10.28 -1.26
CA HIS A 748 10.77 -10.82 -0.63
C HIS A 748 10.43 -12.00 0.27
N TYR A 749 11.30 -13.00 0.25
CA TYR A 749 11.21 -14.24 1.02
C TYR A 749 12.55 -14.46 1.71
N VAL A 750 12.53 -14.59 3.03
CA VAL A 750 13.75 -14.71 3.83
C VAL A 750 13.60 -15.80 4.87
N GLU A 751 14.53 -16.72 4.91
CA GLU A 751 14.70 -17.72 5.94
C GLU A 751 15.87 -17.36 6.85
N LEU A 752 15.67 -17.42 8.16
CA LEU A 752 16.65 -17.02 9.18
C LEU A 752 17.47 -18.24 9.64
N THR A 753 18.37 -18.70 8.75
CA THR A 753 19.20 -19.87 9.04
C THR A 753 20.25 -19.57 10.12
N LYS A 754 20.81 -20.62 10.74
CA LYS A 754 21.89 -20.47 11.74
C LYS A 754 23.13 -19.80 11.16
N LYS A 755 23.41 -19.99 9.86
CA LYS A 755 24.55 -19.40 9.15
C LYS A 755 24.35 -17.93 8.80
N GLY A 756 23.14 -17.52 8.55
CA GLY A 756 22.72 -16.18 8.13
C GLY A 756 21.35 -16.22 7.48
N PRO A 757 20.77 -15.07 7.15
CA PRO A 757 19.57 -15.06 6.32
C PRO A 757 19.89 -15.59 4.93
N GLU A 758 18.95 -16.33 4.36
CA GLU A 758 18.95 -16.80 2.98
C GLU A 758 17.61 -16.45 2.36
N GLY A 759 17.57 -16.09 1.08
CA GLY A 759 16.30 -15.70 0.49
C GLY A 759 16.39 -15.18 -0.92
N PHE A 760 15.23 -14.78 -1.44
CA PHE A 760 15.09 -14.26 -2.79
C PHE A 760 14.03 -13.17 -2.83
N ASN A 761 14.15 -12.28 -3.81
CA ASN A 761 13.19 -11.19 -4.01
C ASN A 761 13.02 -10.83 -5.49
N ILE A 762 12.09 -9.93 -5.75
CA ILE A 762 11.90 -9.27 -7.03
C ILE A 762 11.48 -7.82 -6.80
N THR A 763 12.17 -6.86 -7.43
CA THR A 763 11.93 -5.41 -7.25
C THR A 763 11.79 -4.73 -8.62
N PRO A 764 10.70 -5.02 -9.36
CA PRO A 764 10.50 -4.47 -10.69
C PRO A 764 10.22 -2.96 -10.65
N PRO A 765 10.36 -2.24 -11.78
CA PRO A 765 10.81 -2.73 -13.08
C PRO A 765 12.31 -2.97 -13.15
N GLY A 766 13.10 -2.37 -12.28
CA GLY A 766 14.55 -2.44 -12.18
C GLY A 766 15.08 -1.37 -11.23
N GLN A 767 16.38 -1.43 -10.93
CA GLN A 767 17.03 -0.63 -9.90
C GLN A 767 17.23 0.85 -10.31
N VAL A 768 17.53 1.12 -11.59
CA VAL A 768 18.00 2.42 -12.08
C VAL A 768 16.95 3.08 -12.96
N GLY A 769 16.54 4.31 -12.60
CA GLY A 769 15.58 5.10 -13.38
C GLY A 769 16.22 6.14 -14.30
N PHE A 770 17.51 6.02 -14.61
CA PHE A 770 18.23 6.99 -15.43
C PHE A 770 18.00 6.75 -16.93
N ILE A 771 17.64 7.81 -17.64
CA ILE A 771 17.48 7.85 -19.10
C ILE A 771 18.45 8.89 -19.63
N SER A 772 19.37 8.49 -20.48
CA SER A 772 20.36 9.38 -21.09
C SER A 772 19.70 10.46 -21.95
N LYS A 773 20.43 11.53 -22.23
CA LYS A 773 19.94 12.66 -23.05
C LYS A 773 19.48 12.23 -24.45
N ASP A 774 20.11 11.21 -25.02
CA ASP A 774 19.75 10.63 -26.32
C ASP A 774 18.54 9.68 -26.26
N GLY A 775 18.00 9.41 -25.08
CA GLY A 775 16.86 8.53 -24.85
C GLY A 775 17.21 7.08 -24.51
N SER A 776 18.50 6.71 -24.53
CA SER A 776 18.92 5.36 -24.12
C SER A 776 18.68 5.16 -22.61
N VAL A 777 18.17 3.97 -22.25
CA VAL A 777 17.92 3.60 -20.86
C VAL A 777 19.10 2.86 -20.27
N HIS A 778 19.27 2.97 -18.95
CA HIS A 778 20.25 2.14 -18.23
C HIS A 778 19.85 0.66 -18.31
N GLN A 779 20.83 -0.25 -18.35
CA GLN A 779 20.55 -1.69 -18.44
C GLN A 779 19.64 -2.23 -17.31
N HIS A 780 19.71 -1.63 -16.10
CA HIS A 780 18.85 -1.97 -14.96
C HIS A 780 17.63 -1.06 -14.83
N TYR A 781 17.10 -0.54 -15.96
CA TYR A 781 15.88 0.24 -15.96
C TYR A 781 14.62 -0.62 -15.88
N ASN A 782 14.61 -1.75 -16.60
CA ASN A 782 13.45 -2.63 -16.76
C ASN A 782 13.81 -4.14 -16.84
N ASP A 783 14.98 -4.51 -16.35
CA ASP A 783 15.52 -5.86 -16.41
C ASP A 783 14.78 -6.89 -15.54
N GLN A 784 13.95 -6.44 -14.60
CA GLN A 784 13.18 -7.31 -13.71
C GLN A 784 11.71 -7.47 -14.12
N ILE A 785 11.22 -6.81 -15.20
CA ILE A 785 9.80 -6.89 -15.59
C ILE A 785 9.41 -8.29 -16.03
N LYS A 786 10.21 -8.91 -16.92
CA LYS A 786 9.94 -10.27 -17.40
C LYS A 786 10.03 -11.31 -16.29
N MET A 787 11.02 -11.18 -15.40
CA MET A 787 11.11 -12.04 -14.22
C MET A 787 9.84 -11.93 -13.35
N TYR A 788 9.35 -10.70 -13.14
CA TYR A 788 8.13 -10.47 -12.38
C TYR A 788 6.91 -11.10 -13.07
N ALA A 789 6.77 -10.94 -14.38
CA ALA A 789 5.68 -11.54 -15.15
C ALA A 789 5.69 -13.08 -15.05
N ASN A 790 6.86 -13.69 -15.14
CA ASN A 790 7.06 -15.14 -15.12
C ASN A 790 7.14 -15.76 -13.72
N TRP A 791 6.94 -14.98 -12.66
CA TRP A 791 7.10 -15.44 -11.27
C TRP A 791 8.53 -15.92 -10.94
N GLU A 792 9.51 -15.28 -11.52
CA GLU A 792 10.94 -15.52 -11.28
C GLU A 792 11.49 -14.53 -10.25
N PHE A 793 12.50 -14.96 -9.51
CA PHE A 793 13.10 -14.18 -8.41
C PHE A 793 14.62 -14.21 -8.52
N LYS A 794 15.26 -13.19 -7.97
CA LYS A 794 16.71 -13.12 -7.80
C LYS A 794 17.10 -13.40 -6.35
N PRO A 795 18.32 -13.94 -6.09
CA PRO A 795 18.80 -14.11 -4.72
C PRO A 795 19.00 -12.74 -4.04
N ILE A 796 18.73 -12.67 -2.74
CA ILE A 796 19.16 -11.55 -1.90
C ILE A 796 20.57 -11.84 -1.40
N LEU A 797 21.51 -10.91 -1.59
CA LEU A 797 22.92 -11.13 -1.33
C LEU A 797 23.30 -10.68 0.08
N PHE A 798 23.02 -11.49 1.09
CA PHE A 798 23.22 -11.13 2.50
C PHE A 798 24.68 -11.21 2.97
N THR A 799 25.52 -12.02 2.32
CA THR A 799 26.92 -12.16 2.73
C THR A 799 27.85 -11.39 1.80
N ARG A 800 28.98 -10.93 2.36
CA ARG A 800 30.01 -10.28 1.56
C ARG A 800 30.53 -11.19 0.43
N GLN A 801 30.54 -12.52 0.64
CA GLN A 801 30.99 -13.45 -0.39
C GLN A 801 30.00 -13.55 -1.54
N ASP A 802 28.69 -13.53 -1.25
CA ASP A 802 27.64 -13.52 -2.27
C ASP A 802 27.74 -12.26 -3.13
N VAL A 803 27.94 -11.09 -2.51
CA VAL A 803 28.14 -9.82 -3.23
C VAL A 803 29.39 -9.86 -4.09
N ILE A 804 30.50 -10.47 -3.62
CA ILE A 804 31.73 -10.61 -4.42
C ILE A 804 31.51 -11.54 -5.64
N ASN A 805 30.77 -12.61 -5.45
CA ASN A 805 30.50 -13.59 -6.51
C ASN A 805 29.56 -13.05 -7.60
N ASN A 806 28.71 -12.10 -7.27
CA ASN A 806 27.72 -11.49 -8.17
C ASN A 806 28.04 -10.01 -8.45
N THR A 807 29.30 -9.61 -8.44
CA THR A 807 29.71 -8.22 -8.65
C THR A 807 29.74 -7.84 -10.12
N GLU A 808 28.89 -6.93 -10.53
CA GLU A 808 28.96 -6.24 -11.82
C GLU A 808 30.04 -5.16 -11.82
N SER A 809 30.00 -4.26 -10.82
CA SER A 809 30.92 -3.13 -10.76
C SER A 809 31.28 -2.73 -9.33
N THR A 810 32.43 -2.07 -9.19
CA THR A 810 32.90 -1.52 -7.91
C THR A 810 33.33 -0.07 -8.08
N HIS A 811 32.79 0.79 -7.21
CA HIS A 811 33.14 2.21 -7.17
C HIS A 811 33.62 2.62 -5.78
N TYR A 812 34.49 3.62 -5.73
CA TYR A 812 34.97 4.20 -4.50
C TYR A 812 34.55 5.69 -4.42
N LEU A 813 33.77 6.03 -3.40
CA LEU A 813 33.31 7.37 -3.15
C LEU A 813 34.11 7.99 -2.00
N GLN A 814 34.60 9.21 -2.20
CA GLN A 814 35.34 9.94 -1.17
C GLN A 814 34.52 11.09 -0.60
N PHE A 815 34.52 11.19 0.72
CA PHE A 815 33.98 12.32 1.44
C PHE A 815 35.13 13.03 2.16
N PRO A 816 35.45 14.29 1.81
CA PRO A 816 36.52 15.02 2.48
C PRO A 816 36.22 15.14 3.97
N LYS A 817 37.23 14.94 4.81
CA LYS A 817 37.12 15.26 6.23
C LYS A 817 36.82 16.74 6.39
N LYS A 818 35.88 17.08 7.25
CA LYS A 818 35.90 18.45 7.79
C LYS A 818 37.20 18.62 8.59
N ASN A 819 38.01 19.55 8.17
CA ASN A 819 39.06 20.08 9.01
C ASN A 819 38.48 20.76 10.25
#